data_f3c739c30e2fa3d94607c2de7cd9abf7
#
_entry.id   f3c739c30e2fa3d94607c2de7cd9abf7
#
_cell.length_a   1.000
_cell.length_b   1.000
_cell.length_c   1.000
_cell.angle_alpha   90.00
_cell.angle_beta   90.00
_cell.angle_gamma   90.00
#
_symmetry.space_group_name_H-M   'P 1'
#
loop_
_entity.id
_entity.type
_entity.pdbx_description
1 polymer ?
#
loop_
_entity_poly.entity_id
_entity_poly.type
_entity_poly.pdbx_seq_one_letter_code
_entity_poly.pdbx_strand_id
1 'polypeptide(L)'
;MKEYNFITDETILSENGNRTTFETYRLRAKAAVEEISLEQFARVLLMINKKRGYKSSRKAKGAENGTLIDGMEVAQKMYDEGITPGELCLQLLTAGKRYFPDFYRSDLQAEFDRIWNFQKQFYPDSLIDKVKDEVRGKNKSQTWAILAKYFVWKEVENSWNEEEAQTRRVEKEYRLVGIKRGVKREELKLENFQWRVKALSERMNPEELAIVLQEINEQISNSSGYLGAISDRSKELYFNRQTVGQYQMAVLDNNPNIGLRNMVFYRQDYLDEFNTIWEKQAEFHKELTEDLKKEIRDIVIFYQRRLKSQKGLINICEFERRQIEVEIDGKKKIKTIGSRVIPRSSPLFQEFKIWQTLNDIEVSVLGVKNKRKKQDDNSTTLLDSAENIDSLKLNVSRPLDADEKSLLAKELFIRDKLTKSDVLKLLFNNPQNLNLNFKNIDGNRTGSALYQAFSKILEISGHESINFKKSADEIVEQVKTIFSALGWNTEVLCFDSEKELDKQPYFKLWHLLYSFEGDSTPTGDGNLIQKIADLCGFEKDYASILANITFQEDYGSLSTKTIRKILPHLKDGNQYDVACEYAGYKHSKSSLKKEEIKNKVLKDKLELLPKNSLRNPVVEKILNQMVNVINAIITTYGKPDEIRIELAP
;
A
#
# COMPACT_ATOMS: atom_id res chain seq x y z
N MET A 1 30.93 -7.68 -26.69
CA MET A 1 31.10 -9.10 -27.06
C MET A 1 31.84 -9.25 -28.38
N LYS A 2 31.45 -8.58 -29.47
CA LYS A 2 32.25 -8.52 -30.72
C LYS A 2 33.63 -7.92 -30.49
N GLU A 3 33.73 -6.87 -29.70
CA GLU A 3 34.98 -6.20 -29.31
C GLU A 3 35.98 -7.12 -28.58
N TYR A 4 35.45 -8.13 -27.89
CA TYR A 4 36.25 -9.14 -27.18
C TYR A 4 36.40 -10.45 -27.99
N ASN A 5 36.03 -10.45 -29.27
CA ASN A 5 36.10 -11.60 -30.16
C ASN A 5 35.33 -12.85 -29.71
N PHE A 6 34.28 -12.67 -28.86
CA PHE A 6 33.44 -13.80 -28.43
C PHE A 6 32.42 -14.22 -29.49
N ILE A 7 32.03 -13.31 -30.36
CA ILE A 7 31.06 -13.56 -31.43
C ILE A 7 31.46 -12.86 -32.72
N THR A 8 31.23 -13.54 -33.82
CA THR A 8 31.24 -12.97 -35.18
C THR A 8 29.81 -12.73 -35.65
N ASP A 9 29.62 -12.01 -36.75
CA ASP A 9 28.28 -11.80 -37.33
C ASP A 9 27.63 -13.09 -37.78
N GLU A 10 28.44 -14.09 -38.18
CA GLU A 10 27.99 -15.41 -38.64
C GLU A 10 27.52 -16.28 -37.46
N THR A 11 28.16 -16.19 -36.30
CA THR A 11 27.83 -16.97 -35.12
C THR A 11 26.55 -16.55 -34.41
N ILE A 12 26.13 -15.30 -34.55
CA ILE A 12 24.84 -14.83 -34.02
C ILE A 12 23.65 -15.54 -34.72
N LEU A 13 23.85 -15.91 -35.94
CA LEU A 13 22.83 -16.57 -36.79
C LEU A 13 22.96 -18.11 -36.82
N SER A 14 23.87 -18.66 -36.00
CA SER A 14 24.32 -20.04 -36.10
C SER A 14 23.22 -21.09 -36.03
N GLU A 15 23.64 -22.18 -36.52
CA GLU A 15 23.20 -23.57 -36.64
C GLU A 15 21.76 -23.91 -36.30
N ASN A 16 21.26 -23.46 -35.22
CA ASN A 16 19.92 -23.69 -34.80
C ASN A 16 19.08 -22.43 -34.88
N GLY A 17 19.63 -21.42 -35.53
CA GLY A 17 19.01 -20.22 -35.99
C GLY A 17 17.78 -19.89 -35.24
N ASN A 18 16.81 -19.62 -35.84
CA ASN A 18 15.52 -19.29 -35.32
C ASN A 18 14.80 -20.31 -34.48
N ARG A 19 15.40 -21.45 -34.26
CA ARG A 19 14.64 -22.43 -33.61
C ARG A 19 14.60 -22.24 -32.19
N THR A 20 15.11 -21.15 -31.72
CA THR A 20 14.46 -21.44 -30.68
C THR A 20 14.88 -20.97 -29.36
N THR A 21 13.97 -20.38 -28.79
CA THR A 21 13.79 -20.23 -27.36
C THR A 21 14.29 -21.49 -26.63
N PHE A 22 13.84 -22.67 -27.02
CA PHE A 22 14.18 -23.96 -26.41
C PHE A 22 15.68 -24.23 -26.40
N GLU A 23 16.36 -24.11 -27.51
CA GLU A 23 17.81 -24.33 -27.59
C GLU A 23 18.60 -23.36 -26.75
N THR A 24 18.16 -22.12 -26.67
CA THR A 24 18.82 -21.13 -25.82
C THR A 24 18.66 -21.44 -24.32
N TYR A 25 17.52 -21.98 -23.90
CA TYR A 25 17.31 -22.42 -22.51
C TYR A 25 18.15 -23.66 -22.20
N ARG A 26 18.27 -24.59 -23.14
CA ARG A 26 19.14 -25.74 -23.01
C ARG A 26 20.62 -25.33 -22.84
N LEU A 27 21.09 -24.39 -23.66
CA LEU A 27 22.44 -23.82 -23.52
C LEU A 27 22.65 -23.11 -22.18
N ARG A 28 21.65 -22.39 -21.69
CA ARG A 28 21.72 -21.74 -20.37
C ARG A 28 21.85 -22.76 -19.23
N ALA A 29 21.04 -23.81 -19.28
CA ALA A 29 21.10 -24.88 -18.29
C ALA A 29 22.44 -25.61 -18.34
N LYS A 30 22.92 -25.93 -19.54
CA LYS A 30 24.19 -26.60 -19.79
C LYS A 30 25.38 -25.75 -19.30
N ALA A 31 25.38 -24.45 -19.59
CA ALA A 31 26.46 -23.53 -19.25
C ALA A 31 26.76 -23.45 -17.74
N ALA A 32 25.80 -23.77 -16.89
CA ALA A 32 25.96 -23.77 -15.44
C ALA A 32 26.73 -24.99 -14.90
N VAL A 33 26.87 -26.06 -15.70
CA VAL A 33 27.45 -27.35 -15.26
C VAL A 33 28.55 -27.90 -16.18
N GLU A 34 28.50 -27.57 -17.47
CA GLU A 34 29.39 -28.11 -18.50
C GLU A 34 30.02 -27.00 -19.34
N GLU A 35 31.11 -27.32 -20.00
CA GLU A 35 31.75 -26.44 -20.99
C GLU A 35 30.83 -26.18 -22.19
N ILE A 36 30.79 -24.92 -22.61
CA ILE A 36 30.19 -24.47 -23.87
C ILE A 36 31.17 -23.58 -24.63
N SER A 37 31.01 -23.44 -25.96
CA SER A 37 31.89 -22.54 -26.71
C SER A 37 31.69 -21.08 -26.32
N LEU A 38 32.70 -20.22 -26.52
CA LEU A 38 32.59 -18.77 -26.24
C LEU A 38 31.43 -18.11 -27.03
N GLU A 39 31.14 -18.60 -28.20
CA GLU A 39 30.00 -18.13 -29.02
C GLU A 39 28.66 -18.49 -28.41
N GLN A 40 28.54 -19.75 -27.95
CA GLN A 40 27.35 -20.19 -27.20
C GLN A 40 27.20 -19.42 -25.88
N PHE A 41 28.32 -19.19 -25.18
CA PHE A 41 28.35 -18.40 -23.98
C PHE A 41 27.89 -16.94 -24.22
N ALA A 42 28.36 -16.32 -25.29
CA ALA A 42 27.92 -15.01 -25.70
C ALA A 42 26.38 -14.97 -25.97
N ARG A 43 25.84 -16.02 -26.59
CA ARG A 43 24.40 -16.17 -26.79
C ARG A 43 23.61 -16.28 -25.48
N VAL A 44 24.13 -17.02 -24.51
CA VAL A 44 23.56 -17.13 -23.16
C VAL A 44 23.53 -15.76 -22.48
N LEU A 45 24.64 -15.02 -22.51
CA LEU A 45 24.73 -13.69 -21.92
C LEU A 45 23.77 -12.67 -22.57
N LEU A 46 23.60 -12.75 -23.90
CA LEU A 46 22.61 -11.93 -24.61
C LEU A 46 21.17 -12.24 -24.16
N MET A 47 20.87 -13.51 -23.89
CA MET A 47 19.56 -13.92 -23.38
C MET A 47 19.33 -13.37 -21.97
N ILE A 48 20.29 -13.49 -21.07
CA ILE A 48 20.23 -12.91 -19.70
C ILE A 48 20.04 -11.39 -19.80
N ASN A 49 20.77 -10.71 -20.69
CA ASN A 49 20.61 -9.27 -20.91
C ASN A 49 19.19 -8.88 -21.32
N LYS A 50 18.51 -9.68 -22.14
CA LYS A 50 17.10 -9.42 -22.55
C LYS A 50 16.11 -9.59 -21.41
N LYS A 51 16.37 -10.47 -20.48
CA LYS A 51 15.44 -10.81 -19.37
C LYS A 51 15.65 -9.96 -18.12
N ARG A 52 16.87 -9.76 -17.65
CA ARG A 52 17.32 -8.93 -16.52
C ARG A 52 16.60 -9.09 -15.18
N GLY A 53 15.51 -9.82 -15.12
CA GLY A 53 14.70 -10.03 -13.92
C GLY A 53 13.81 -8.84 -13.53
N TYR A 54 12.89 -9.11 -12.62
CA TYR A 54 12.03 -8.10 -12.01
C TYR A 54 12.84 -7.25 -11.01
N LYS A 55 12.61 -5.97 -11.05
CA LYS A 55 13.14 -5.02 -10.07
C LYS A 55 12.01 -4.15 -9.58
N SER A 56 11.75 -4.21 -8.30
CA SER A 56 10.77 -3.37 -7.65
C SER A 56 11.17 -1.89 -7.63
N SER A 57 10.24 -1.03 -7.26
CA SER A 57 10.49 0.39 -7.04
C SER A 57 11.54 0.62 -5.95
N ARG A 58 12.23 1.77 -5.98
CA ARG A 58 13.39 2.06 -5.11
C ARG A 58 13.16 1.85 -3.62
N LYS A 59 11.96 2.20 -3.10
CA LYS A 59 11.61 2.04 -1.69
C LYS A 59 11.38 0.58 -1.28
N ALA A 60 10.76 -0.19 -2.17
CA ALA A 60 10.45 -1.58 -1.90
C ALA A 60 11.68 -2.50 -1.98
N LYS A 61 12.78 -2.05 -2.60
CA LYS A 61 13.94 -2.90 -2.90
C LYS A 61 14.68 -3.42 -1.67
N GLY A 62 14.85 -2.57 -0.66
CA GLY A 62 15.49 -2.97 0.59
C GLY A 62 14.58 -3.90 1.41
N ALA A 63 13.31 -3.51 1.53
CA ALA A 63 12.30 -4.31 2.21
C ALA A 63 12.07 -5.68 1.52
N GLU A 64 12.05 -5.72 0.18
CA GLU A 64 11.95 -6.99 -0.57
C GLU A 64 13.10 -7.94 -0.26
N ASN A 65 14.34 -7.45 -0.35
CA ASN A 65 15.52 -8.29 -0.12
C ASN A 65 15.58 -8.76 1.34
N GLY A 66 15.29 -7.89 2.30
CA GLY A 66 15.24 -8.24 3.72
C GLY A 66 14.17 -9.29 4.01
N THR A 67 12.94 -9.07 3.56
CA THR A 67 11.84 -10.02 3.73
C THR A 67 12.12 -11.36 3.04
N LEU A 68 12.80 -11.34 1.89
CA LEU A 68 13.16 -12.56 1.16
C LEU A 68 14.22 -13.37 1.93
N ILE A 69 15.25 -12.71 2.47
CA ILE A 69 16.30 -13.35 3.28
C ILE A 69 15.68 -13.91 4.55
N ASP A 70 14.91 -13.12 5.29
CA ASP A 70 14.23 -13.55 6.51
C ASP A 70 13.28 -14.72 6.23
N GLY A 71 12.54 -14.67 5.13
CA GLY A 71 11.65 -15.75 4.70
C GLY A 71 12.40 -17.02 4.34
N MET A 72 13.59 -16.94 3.72
CA MET A 72 14.42 -18.09 3.41
C MET A 72 15.01 -18.74 4.68
N GLU A 73 15.47 -17.95 5.65
CA GLU A 73 15.94 -18.46 6.95
C GLU A 73 14.83 -19.19 7.71
N VAL A 74 13.63 -18.61 7.72
CA VAL A 74 12.44 -19.25 8.33
C VAL A 74 12.06 -20.53 7.59
N ALA A 75 12.06 -20.53 6.26
CA ALA A 75 11.78 -21.72 5.46
C ALA A 75 12.83 -22.81 5.69
N GLN A 76 14.10 -22.46 5.76
CA GLN A 76 15.19 -23.39 6.07
C GLN A 76 14.96 -24.04 7.43
N LYS A 77 14.66 -23.25 8.46
CA LYS A 77 14.38 -23.78 9.80
C LYS A 77 13.19 -24.75 9.79
N MET A 78 12.10 -24.39 9.12
CA MET A 78 10.95 -25.31 9.00
C MET A 78 11.28 -26.59 8.25
N TYR A 79 12.11 -26.53 7.24
CA TYR A 79 12.57 -27.69 6.48
C TYR A 79 13.47 -28.61 7.34
N ASP A 80 14.41 -28.03 8.06
CA ASP A 80 15.34 -28.78 8.93
C ASP A 80 14.62 -29.47 10.09
N GLU A 81 13.61 -28.83 10.66
CA GLU A 81 12.78 -29.35 11.76
C GLU A 81 11.57 -30.18 11.26
N GLY A 82 11.26 -30.17 9.98
CA GLY A 82 10.10 -30.87 9.38
C GLY A 82 8.74 -30.36 9.83
N ILE A 83 8.66 -29.10 10.27
CA ILE A 83 7.45 -28.48 10.85
C ILE A 83 6.72 -27.56 9.86
N THR A 84 5.44 -27.34 10.13
CA THR A 84 4.57 -26.43 9.35
C THR A 84 4.64 -24.99 9.90
N PRO A 85 4.17 -23.99 9.11
CA PRO A 85 4.01 -22.63 9.59
C PRO A 85 3.20 -22.52 10.90
N GLY A 86 2.14 -23.30 11.04
CA GLY A 86 1.31 -23.34 12.25
C GLY A 86 2.05 -23.87 13.47
N GLU A 87 2.82 -24.94 13.29
CA GLU A 87 3.66 -25.52 14.34
C GLU A 87 4.74 -24.56 14.80
N LEU A 88 5.41 -23.86 13.86
CA LEU A 88 6.40 -22.85 14.21
C LEU A 88 5.78 -21.66 14.96
N CYS A 89 4.62 -21.17 14.53
CA CYS A 89 3.91 -20.12 15.25
C CYS A 89 3.50 -20.53 16.66
N LEU A 90 3.04 -21.78 16.86
CA LEU A 90 2.72 -22.29 18.19
C LEU A 90 3.95 -22.38 19.09
N GLN A 91 5.09 -22.86 18.57
CA GLN A 91 6.36 -22.86 19.30
C GLN A 91 6.78 -21.45 19.73
N LEU A 92 6.69 -20.46 18.82
CA LEU A 92 7.02 -19.07 19.12
C LEU A 92 6.11 -18.48 20.20
N LEU A 93 4.79 -18.73 20.13
CA LEU A 93 3.84 -18.30 21.16
C LEU A 93 4.13 -18.93 22.53
N THR A 94 4.43 -20.23 22.55
CA THR A 94 4.77 -20.96 23.79
C THR A 94 6.09 -20.44 24.39
N ALA A 95 7.03 -20.00 23.55
CA ALA A 95 8.27 -19.34 23.97
C ALA A 95 8.08 -17.87 24.37
N GLY A 96 6.84 -17.35 24.42
CA GLY A 96 6.51 -15.98 24.81
C GLY A 96 6.74 -14.94 23.72
N LYS A 97 7.09 -15.35 22.50
CA LYS A 97 7.22 -14.45 21.36
C LYS A 97 5.85 -14.11 20.78
N ARG A 98 5.60 -12.83 20.51
CA ARG A 98 4.30 -12.34 19.97
C ARG A 98 4.36 -11.96 18.50
N TYR A 99 5.56 -11.91 17.93
CA TYR A 99 5.80 -11.65 16.51
C TYR A 99 5.94 -12.98 15.75
N PHE A 100 5.26 -13.04 14.59
CA PHE A 100 5.37 -14.16 13.66
C PHE A 100 6.13 -13.72 12.41
N PRO A 101 7.02 -14.59 11.89
CA PRO A 101 7.67 -14.33 10.62
C PRO A 101 6.64 -14.38 9.48
N ASP A 102 7.00 -13.77 8.37
CA ASP A 102 6.27 -13.93 7.13
C ASP A 102 6.62 -15.28 6.49
N PHE A 103 5.61 -16.00 6.01
CA PHE A 103 5.78 -17.32 5.39
C PHE A 103 5.62 -17.24 3.89
N TYR A 104 6.34 -18.09 3.16
CA TYR A 104 6.09 -18.26 1.74
C TYR A 104 4.69 -18.81 1.49
N ARG A 105 4.10 -18.35 0.39
CA ARG A 105 2.76 -18.81 -0.01
C ARG A 105 2.72 -20.32 -0.21
N SER A 106 3.78 -20.90 -0.79
CA SER A 106 3.92 -22.33 -1.00
C SER A 106 3.88 -23.11 0.31
N ASP A 107 4.50 -22.61 1.38
CA ASP A 107 4.51 -23.30 2.68
C ASP A 107 3.13 -23.29 3.34
N LEU A 108 2.44 -22.15 3.28
CA LEU A 108 1.04 -22.04 3.74
C LEU A 108 0.10 -22.94 2.93
N GLN A 109 0.30 -23.03 1.62
CA GLN A 109 -0.48 -23.90 0.75
C GLN A 109 -0.22 -25.38 1.06
N ALA A 110 1.03 -25.76 1.27
CA ALA A 110 1.40 -27.11 1.64
C ALA A 110 0.77 -27.53 2.98
N GLU A 111 0.75 -26.64 3.97
CA GLU A 111 0.08 -26.89 5.25
C GLU A 111 -1.44 -27.03 5.08
N PHE A 112 -2.07 -26.12 4.31
CA PHE A 112 -3.50 -26.21 3.98
C PHE A 112 -3.84 -27.55 3.33
N ASP A 113 -3.04 -27.96 2.34
CA ASP A 113 -3.25 -29.21 1.61
C ASP A 113 -3.05 -30.44 2.52
N ARG A 114 -2.07 -30.40 3.43
CA ARG A 114 -1.82 -31.47 4.41
C ARG A 114 -2.98 -31.62 5.38
N ILE A 115 -3.48 -30.50 5.94
CA ILE A 115 -4.66 -30.51 6.83
C ILE A 115 -5.89 -31.01 6.06
N TRP A 116 -6.15 -30.47 4.87
CA TRP A 116 -7.29 -30.85 4.04
C TRP A 116 -7.31 -32.36 3.77
N ASN A 117 -6.19 -32.91 3.30
CA ASN A 117 -6.09 -34.34 2.95
C ASN A 117 -6.23 -35.25 4.17
N PHE A 118 -5.69 -34.83 5.32
CA PHE A 118 -5.85 -35.58 6.56
C PHE A 118 -7.30 -35.56 7.05
N GLN A 119 -7.95 -34.42 7.08
CA GLN A 119 -9.31 -34.26 7.55
C GLN A 119 -10.36 -34.87 6.59
N LYS A 120 -10.06 -34.89 5.28
CA LYS A 120 -10.91 -35.56 4.26
C LYS A 120 -11.18 -37.04 4.57
N GLN A 121 -10.29 -37.71 5.30
CA GLN A 121 -10.49 -39.10 5.73
C GLN A 121 -11.69 -39.26 6.68
N PHE A 122 -12.00 -38.23 7.45
CA PHE A 122 -13.11 -38.20 8.40
C PHE A 122 -14.38 -37.58 7.82
N TYR A 123 -14.25 -36.79 6.76
CA TYR A 123 -15.35 -36.07 6.12
C TYR A 123 -15.33 -36.23 4.58
N PRO A 124 -15.35 -37.46 4.06
CA PRO A 124 -15.14 -37.73 2.63
C PRO A 124 -16.21 -37.11 1.73
N ASP A 125 -17.44 -37.02 2.21
CA ASP A 125 -18.60 -36.51 1.45
C ASP A 125 -18.71 -35.01 1.48
N SER A 126 -18.01 -34.30 2.37
CA SER A 126 -18.13 -32.87 2.60
C SER A 126 -16.86 -32.12 2.18
N LEU A 127 -15.67 -32.66 2.47
CA LEU A 127 -14.37 -32.11 2.07
C LEU A 127 -13.94 -32.65 0.69
N ILE A 128 -14.76 -32.38 -0.32
CA ILE A 128 -14.49 -32.80 -1.69
C ILE A 128 -13.59 -31.79 -2.43
N ASP A 129 -12.92 -32.23 -3.50
CA ASP A 129 -11.98 -31.40 -4.25
C ASP A 129 -12.66 -30.18 -4.87
N LYS A 130 -13.93 -30.29 -5.26
CA LYS A 130 -14.73 -29.17 -5.75
C LYS A 130 -14.82 -28.02 -4.73
N VAL A 131 -15.04 -28.34 -3.45
CA VAL A 131 -15.11 -27.33 -2.37
C VAL A 131 -13.73 -26.74 -2.12
N LYS A 132 -12.67 -27.55 -2.20
CA LYS A 132 -11.28 -27.08 -2.11
C LYS A 132 -10.95 -26.06 -3.21
N ASP A 133 -11.32 -26.33 -4.45
CA ASP A 133 -11.09 -25.42 -5.57
C ASP A 133 -11.93 -24.14 -5.46
N GLU A 134 -13.15 -24.23 -4.94
CA GLU A 134 -14.04 -23.08 -4.75
C GLU A 134 -13.52 -22.12 -3.67
N VAL A 135 -12.86 -22.65 -2.62
CA VAL A 135 -12.23 -21.86 -1.56
C VAL A 135 -10.96 -21.14 -2.03
N ARG A 136 -10.25 -21.70 -3.01
CA ARG A 136 -8.97 -21.16 -3.49
C ARG A 136 -9.09 -19.70 -3.94
N GLY A 137 -8.23 -18.83 -3.40
CA GLY A 137 -8.17 -17.40 -3.75
C GLY A 137 -9.34 -16.55 -3.24
N LYS A 138 -10.16 -17.07 -2.35
CA LYS A 138 -11.26 -16.34 -1.71
C LYS A 138 -10.77 -15.61 -0.45
N ASN A 139 -11.41 -14.47 -0.15
CA ASN A 139 -11.17 -13.75 1.09
C ASN A 139 -11.80 -14.49 2.30
N LYS A 140 -11.50 -14.01 3.51
CA LYS A 140 -11.97 -14.61 4.77
C LYS A 140 -13.48 -14.87 4.79
N SER A 141 -14.29 -13.87 4.52
CA SER A 141 -15.75 -13.98 4.57
C SER A 141 -16.31 -14.92 3.50
N GLN A 142 -15.74 -14.91 2.30
CA GLN A 142 -16.14 -15.80 1.21
C GLN A 142 -15.75 -17.26 1.52
N THR A 143 -14.55 -17.48 2.06
CA THR A 143 -14.08 -18.80 2.48
C THR A 143 -15.01 -19.39 3.55
N TRP A 144 -15.35 -18.57 4.55
CA TRP A 144 -16.30 -18.98 5.58
C TRP A 144 -17.66 -19.37 5.00
N ALA A 145 -18.23 -18.54 4.13
CA ALA A 145 -19.53 -18.80 3.52
C ALA A 145 -19.55 -20.14 2.74
N ILE A 146 -18.46 -20.45 2.03
CA ILE A 146 -18.32 -21.71 1.27
C ILE A 146 -18.22 -22.90 2.24
N LEU A 147 -17.28 -22.83 3.22
CA LEU A 147 -17.09 -23.91 4.19
C LEU A 147 -18.32 -24.12 5.08
N ALA A 148 -18.97 -23.04 5.52
CA ALA A 148 -20.21 -23.14 6.28
C ALA A 148 -21.29 -23.88 5.47
N LYS A 149 -21.49 -23.50 4.21
CA LYS A 149 -22.54 -24.08 3.35
C LYS A 149 -22.30 -25.54 2.97
N TYR A 150 -21.08 -25.87 2.53
CA TYR A 150 -20.79 -27.18 1.94
C TYR A 150 -20.20 -28.19 2.91
N PHE A 151 -19.71 -27.74 4.04
CA PHE A 151 -19.06 -28.61 5.04
C PHE A 151 -19.72 -28.51 6.40
N VAL A 152 -19.67 -27.38 7.11
CA VAL A 152 -20.09 -27.31 8.52
C VAL A 152 -21.57 -27.64 8.70
N TRP A 153 -22.44 -27.01 7.90
CA TRP A 153 -23.89 -27.25 7.98
C TRP A 153 -24.25 -28.70 7.68
N LYS A 154 -23.64 -29.28 6.68
CA LYS A 154 -23.88 -30.67 6.29
C LYS A 154 -23.52 -31.64 7.42
N GLU A 155 -22.36 -31.45 8.05
CA GLU A 155 -21.89 -32.30 9.11
C GLU A 155 -22.67 -32.09 10.41
N VAL A 156 -23.06 -30.85 10.72
CA VAL A 156 -23.88 -30.52 11.89
C VAL A 156 -25.31 -31.04 11.71
N GLU A 157 -25.92 -30.93 10.54
CA GLU A 157 -27.24 -31.49 10.23
C GLU A 157 -27.25 -33.01 10.37
N ASN A 158 -26.19 -33.68 9.95
CA ASN A 158 -26.05 -35.15 10.11
C ASN A 158 -25.97 -35.60 11.58
N SER A 159 -25.61 -34.70 12.49
CA SER A 159 -25.53 -34.97 13.92
C SER A 159 -26.85 -34.72 14.70
N TRP A 160 -27.83 -34.06 14.08
CA TRP A 160 -29.10 -33.73 14.70
C TRP A 160 -30.06 -34.92 14.67
N ASN A 161 -30.85 -35.05 15.72
CA ASN A 161 -32.01 -35.93 15.65
C ASN A 161 -33.10 -35.30 14.75
N GLU A 162 -34.07 -36.07 14.30
CA GLU A 162 -35.09 -35.62 13.34
C GLU A 162 -35.91 -34.43 13.86
N GLU A 163 -36.16 -34.37 15.16
CA GLU A 163 -36.96 -33.33 15.82
C GLU A 163 -36.18 -31.99 15.91
N GLU A 164 -34.90 -32.05 16.25
CA GLU A 164 -34.01 -30.88 16.25
C GLU A 164 -33.80 -30.34 14.85
N ALA A 165 -33.61 -31.19 13.85
CA ALA A 165 -33.45 -30.82 12.46
C ALA A 165 -34.69 -30.10 11.94
N GLN A 166 -35.89 -30.58 12.27
CA GLN A 166 -37.15 -29.98 11.83
C GLN A 166 -37.38 -28.62 12.49
N THR A 167 -37.14 -28.49 13.80
CA THR A 167 -37.27 -27.24 14.54
C THR A 167 -36.33 -26.15 14.00
N ARG A 168 -35.05 -26.47 13.78
CA ARG A 168 -34.04 -25.55 13.27
C ARG A 168 -34.27 -25.12 11.81
N ARG A 169 -34.79 -26.02 10.97
CA ARG A 169 -35.21 -25.71 9.59
C ARG A 169 -36.39 -24.75 9.54
N VAL A 170 -37.34 -24.91 10.45
CA VAL A 170 -38.51 -24.01 10.54
C VAL A 170 -38.13 -22.63 11.08
N GLU A 171 -37.24 -22.57 12.05
CA GLU A 171 -36.80 -21.32 12.65
C GLU A 171 -35.78 -20.55 11.77
N LYS A 172 -35.29 -21.16 10.67
CA LYS A 172 -34.18 -20.61 9.86
C LYS A 172 -32.97 -20.21 10.70
N GLU A 173 -32.82 -20.81 11.86
CA GLU A 173 -31.66 -20.59 12.73
C GLU A 173 -30.46 -21.39 12.26
N TYR A 174 -29.87 -20.96 11.17
CA TYR A 174 -28.54 -21.41 10.72
C TYR A 174 -27.44 -20.67 11.51
N ARG A 175 -27.63 -20.44 12.79
CA ARG A 175 -26.55 -19.98 13.66
C ARG A 175 -25.76 -21.19 14.10
N LEU A 176 -24.49 -21.20 13.77
CA LEU A 176 -23.52 -22.10 14.40
C LEU A 176 -23.63 -21.93 15.90
N VAL A 177 -23.84 -23.02 16.62
CA VAL A 177 -23.89 -23.01 18.09
C VAL A 177 -22.49 -22.62 18.52
N GLY A 178 -22.35 -21.34 18.95
CA GLY A 178 -21.06 -20.71 19.09
C GLY A 178 -20.13 -21.52 19.98
N ILE A 179 -19.04 -21.96 19.41
CA ILE A 179 -17.90 -22.46 20.18
C ILE A 179 -17.48 -21.30 21.10
N LYS A 180 -17.39 -21.53 22.38
CA LYS A 180 -16.81 -20.56 23.32
C LYS A 180 -15.37 -20.35 22.93
N ARG A 181 -15.09 -19.20 22.31
CA ARG A 181 -13.73 -18.80 21.94
C ARG A 181 -13.16 -17.89 23.03
N GLY A 182 -11.83 -17.93 23.15
CA GLY A 182 -11.11 -17.02 24.05
C GLY A 182 -11.53 -15.56 23.85
N VAL A 183 -11.74 -14.85 24.95
CA VAL A 183 -12.26 -13.47 24.92
C VAL A 183 -11.13 -12.48 24.58
N LYS A 184 -9.89 -12.77 24.99
CA LYS A 184 -8.72 -11.96 24.71
C LYS A 184 -8.11 -12.32 23.36
N ARG A 185 -7.61 -11.31 22.63
CA ARG A 185 -6.97 -11.51 21.32
C ARG A 185 -5.82 -12.52 21.36
N GLU A 186 -5.08 -12.53 22.46
CA GLU A 186 -3.94 -13.45 22.67
C GLU A 186 -4.42 -14.89 22.86
N GLU A 187 -5.47 -15.09 23.66
CA GLU A 187 -6.09 -16.38 23.87
C GLU A 187 -6.65 -16.96 22.56
N LEU A 188 -7.30 -16.09 21.75
CA LEU A 188 -7.81 -16.47 20.42
C LEU A 188 -6.68 -16.87 19.46
N LYS A 189 -5.53 -16.18 19.50
CA LYS A 189 -4.37 -16.55 18.69
C LYS A 189 -3.81 -17.91 19.08
N LEU A 190 -3.61 -18.12 20.39
CA LEU A 190 -3.10 -19.38 20.92
C LEU A 190 -4.02 -20.53 20.55
N GLU A 191 -5.33 -20.39 20.79
CA GLU A 191 -6.35 -21.39 20.46
C GLU A 191 -6.35 -21.73 18.96
N ASN A 192 -6.30 -20.72 18.08
CA ASN A 192 -6.26 -20.94 16.63
C ASN A 192 -5.03 -21.75 16.20
N PHE A 193 -3.84 -21.47 16.75
CA PHE A 193 -2.65 -22.23 16.41
C PHE A 193 -2.65 -23.64 17.03
N GLN A 194 -3.21 -23.82 18.22
CA GLN A 194 -3.41 -25.13 18.80
C GLN A 194 -4.35 -26.00 17.94
N TRP A 195 -5.47 -25.43 17.46
CA TRP A 195 -6.35 -26.14 16.54
C TRP A 195 -5.68 -26.43 15.19
N ARG A 196 -4.86 -25.51 14.70
CA ARG A 196 -4.13 -25.67 13.44
C ARG A 196 -3.14 -26.84 13.50
N VAL A 197 -2.41 -26.97 14.60
CA VAL A 197 -1.50 -28.12 14.85
C VAL A 197 -2.28 -29.40 15.05
N LYS A 198 -3.35 -29.37 15.85
CA LYS A 198 -4.24 -30.53 16.10
C LYS A 198 -4.85 -31.06 14.80
N ALA A 199 -5.21 -30.18 13.88
CA ALA A 199 -5.81 -30.54 12.60
C ALA A 199 -4.89 -31.37 11.67
N LEU A 200 -3.58 -31.41 11.94
CA LEU A 200 -2.61 -32.22 11.20
C LEU A 200 -2.58 -33.69 11.60
N SER A 201 -3.06 -34.01 12.80
CA SER A 201 -2.91 -35.36 13.41
C SER A 201 -4.18 -35.94 14.03
N GLU A 202 -5.19 -35.13 14.32
CA GLU A 202 -6.42 -35.54 14.98
C GLU A 202 -7.66 -35.10 14.20
N ARG A 203 -8.77 -35.88 14.34
CA ARG A 203 -10.08 -35.47 13.82
C ARG A 203 -10.52 -34.17 14.51
N MET A 204 -10.87 -33.17 13.74
CA MET A 204 -11.36 -31.89 14.25
C MET A 204 -12.89 -31.80 14.21
N ASN A 205 -13.45 -30.99 15.11
CA ASN A 205 -14.84 -30.59 14.98
C ASN A 205 -15.02 -29.78 13.67
N PRO A 206 -16.12 -29.93 12.92
CA PRO A 206 -16.33 -29.23 11.65
C PRO A 206 -16.21 -27.71 11.72
N GLU A 207 -16.67 -27.09 12.79
CA GLU A 207 -16.59 -25.63 12.96
C GLU A 207 -15.16 -25.16 13.25
N GLU A 208 -14.44 -25.85 14.16
CA GLU A 208 -13.04 -25.59 14.45
C GLU A 208 -12.17 -25.74 13.19
N LEU A 209 -12.40 -26.81 12.44
CA LEU A 209 -11.70 -27.06 11.18
C LEU A 209 -11.98 -25.97 10.14
N ALA A 210 -13.22 -25.52 10.00
CA ALA A 210 -13.57 -24.44 9.09
C ALA A 210 -12.88 -23.13 9.47
N ILE A 211 -12.73 -22.84 10.76
CA ILE A 211 -11.99 -21.68 11.25
C ILE A 211 -10.50 -21.79 10.88
N VAL A 212 -9.88 -22.96 11.11
CA VAL A 212 -8.48 -23.22 10.75
C VAL A 212 -8.26 -23.03 9.26
N LEU A 213 -9.08 -23.64 8.41
CA LEU A 213 -8.96 -23.54 6.95
C LEU A 213 -9.18 -22.10 6.46
N GLN A 214 -10.11 -21.37 7.07
CA GLN A 214 -10.36 -19.97 6.77
C GLN A 214 -9.15 -19.09 7.09
N GLU A 215 -8.54 -19.26 8.26
CA GLU A 215 -7.38 -18.47 8.70
C GLU A 215 -6.16 -18.73 7.80
N ILE A 216 -5.89 -20.00 7.45
CA ILE A 216 -4.79 -20.32 6.54
C ILE A 216 -5.04 -19.74 5.14
N ASN A 217 -6.26 -19.88 4.61
CA ASN A 217 -6.59 -19.35 3.28
C ASN A 217 -6.54 -17.81 3.23
N GLU A 218 -6.89 -17.12 4.33
CA GLU A 218 -6.69 -15.68 4.46
C GLU A 218 -5.21 -15.34 4.41
N GLN A 219 -4.34 -16.06 5.11
CA GLN A 219 -2.89 -15.86 5.05
C GLN A 219 -2.34 -16.10 3.64
N ILE A 220 -2.78 -17.16 2.94
CA ILE A 220 -2.43 -17.43 1.54
C ILE A 220 -2.86 -16.27 0.63
N SER A 221 -4.06 -15.75 0.81
CA SER A 221 -4.60 -14.65 0.01
C SER A 221 -3.86 -13.33 0.28
N ASN A 222 -3.46 -13.08 1.51
CA ASN A 222 -2.73 -11.89 1.93
C ASN A 222 -1.23 -11.97 1.63
N SER A 223 -0.69 -13.16 1.36
CA SER A 223 0.72 -13.38 0.96
C SER A 223 1.00 -12.93 -0.48
N SER A 224 0.19 -12.02 -1.02
CA SER A 224 0.41 -11.35 -2.30
C SER A 224 1.44 -10.24 -2.11
N GLY A 225 2.59 -10.33 -2.48
CA GLY A 225 3.65 -9.34 -2.36
C GLY A 225 4.99 -10.01 -2.58
N TYR A 226 5.90 -9.76 -1.68
CA TYR A 226 7.26 -10.29 -1.78
C TYR A 226 7.34 -11.80 -1.60
N LEU A 227 6.46 -12.39 -0.81
CA LEU A 227 6.39 -13.83 -0.56
C LEU A 227 5.30 -14.56 -1.39
N GLY A 228 4.94 -13.98 -2.54
CA GLY A 228 4.02 -14.59 -3.50
C GLY A 228 4.74 -15.48 -4.54
N ALA A 229 4.07 -15.75 -5.67
CA ALA A 229 4.56 -16.69 -6.69
C ALA A 229 5.96 -16.40 -7.27
N ILE A 230 6.44 -15.15 -7.24
CA ILE A 230 7.81 -14.81 -7.67
C ILE A 230 8.80 -15.26 -6.59
N SER A 231 8.49 -15.01 -5.33
CA SER A 231 9.31 -15.41 -4.18
C SER A 231 9.33 -16.92 -4.01
N ASP A 232 8.22 -17.62 -4.24
CA ASP A 232 8.17 -19.07 -4.23
C ASP A 232 9.15 -19.67 -5.25
N ARG A 233 9.21 -19.12 -6.47
CA ARG A 233 10.19 -19.57 -7.48
C ARG A 233 11.64 -19.28 -7.05
N SER A 234 11.90 -18.09 -6.48
CA SER A 234 13.24 -17.77 -5.95
C SER A 234 13.64 -18.73 -4.83
N LYS A 235 12.70 -19.08 -3.93
CA LYS A 235 12.90 -20.09 -2.90
C LYS A 235 13.22 -21.46 -3.51
N GLU A 236 12.50 -21.91 -4.52
CA GLU A 236 12.77 -23.17 -5.22
C GLU A 236 14.15 -23.20 -5.85
N LEU A 237 14.58 -22.10 -6.50
CA LEU A 237 15.94 -21.99 -7.05
C LEU A 237 17.00 -22.16 -5.96
N TYR A 238 16.81 -21.48 -4.83
CA TYR A 238 17.74 -21.52 -3.71
C TYR A 238 17.88 -22.93 -3.11
N PHE A 239 16.74 -23.58 -2.76
CA PHE A 239 16.76 -24.89 -2.14
C PHE A 239 17.24 -26.00 -3.09
N ASN A 240 16.88 -25.93 -4.37
CA ASN A 240 17.29 -26.90 -5.38
C ASN A 240 18.69 -26.60 -5.96
N ARG A 241 19.32 -25.49 -5.54
CA ARG A 241 20.61 -25.00 -6.09
C ARG A 241 20.59 -24.92 -7.62
N GLN A 242 19.47 -24.45 -8.17
CA GLN A 242 19.24 -24.33 -9.59
C GLN A 242 19.39 -22.89 -10.06
N THR A 243 19.93 -22.70 -11.25
CA THR A 243 19.85 -21.42 -11.95
C THR A 243 18.48 -21.22 -12.60
N VAL A 244 18.13 -19.97 -12.91
CA VAL A 244 16.89 -19.65 -13.63
C VAL A 244 16.81 -20.43 -14.95
N GLY A 245 17.92 -20.59 -15.67
CA GLY A 245 18.00 -21.37 -16.92
C GLY A 245 17.69 -22.83 -16.71
N GLN A 246 18.26 -23.45 -15.67
CA GLN A 246 17.99 -24.85 -15.32
C GLN A 246 16.52 -25.06 -14.94
N TYR A 247 15.96 -24.19 -14.11
CA TYR A 247 14.56 -24.24 -13.73
C TYR A 247 13.63 -24.14 -14.95
N GLN A 248 13.87 -23.16 -15.80
CA GLN A 248 13.06 -22.95 -17.01
C GLN A 248 13.20 -24.11 -18.00
N MET A 249 14.36 -24.74 -18.09
CA MET A 249 14.57 -25.93 -18.92
C MET A 249 13.80 -27.12 -18.38
N ALA A 250 13.85 -27.39 -17.08
CA ALA A 250 13.08 -28.45 -16.43
C ALA A 250 11.56 -28.29 -16.66
N VAL A 251 11.05 -27.05 -16.59
CA VAL A 251 9.65 -26.75 -16.90
C VAL A 251 9.31 -27.04 -18.35
N LEU A 252 10.21 -26.72 -19.31
CA LEU A 252 10.01 -27.01 -20.73
C LEU A 252 10.10 -28.51 -21.05
N ASP A 253 10.95 -29.25 -20.37
CA ASP A 253 11.07 -30.70 -20.50
C ASP A 253 9.77 -31.40 -20.07
N ASN A 254 9.15 -30.91 -18.99
CA ASN A 254 7.88 -31.42 -18.51
C ASN A 254 6.68 -31.00 -19.41
N ASN A 255 6.73 -29.80 -19.97
CA ASN A 255 5.68 -29.31 -20.87
C ASN A 255 6.25 -28.36 -21.93
N PRO A 256 6.61 -28.88 -23.11
CA PRO A 256 7.22 -28.10 -24.21
C PRO A 256 6.36 -26.94 -24.74
N ASN A 257 5.07 -26.97 -24.48
CA ASN A 257 4.12 -25.95 -24.96
C ASN A 257 3.86 -24.84 -23.91
N ILE A 258 4.51 -24.88 -22.77
CA ILE A 258 4.29 -23.89 -21.71
C ILE A 258 4.85 -22.51 -22.08
N GLY A 259 4.08 -21.48 -21.83
CA GLY A 259 4.48 -20.10 -22.07
C GLY A 259 5.38 -19.55 -20.96
N LEU A 260 6.70 -19.55 -21.17
CA LEU A 260 7.66 -18.98 -20.21
C LEU A 260 7.59 -17.46 -20.07
N ARG A 261 6.81 -16.78 -20.90
CA ARG A 261 6.72 -15.31 -20.92
C ARG A 261 6.22 -14.73 -19.59
N ASN A 262 5.35 -15.45 -18.92
CA ASN A 262 4.72 -15.04 -17.65
C ASN A 262 5.52 -15.50 -16.42
N MET A 263 6.60 -16.24 -16.59
CA MET A 263 7.50 -16.63 -15.50
C MET A 263 8.45 -15.49 -15.19
N VAL A 264 8.11 -14.72 -14.17
CA VAL A 264 8.94 -13.61 -13.71
C VAL A 264 9.81 -14.09 -12.54
N PHE A 265 11.07 -13.68 -12.54
CA PHE A 265 12.06 -13.93 -11.49
C PHE A 265 12.63 -12.61 -11.01
N TYR A 266 13.22 -12.58 -9.81
CA TYR A 266 13.90 -11.40 -9.33
C TYR A 266 15.20 -11.15 -10.10
N ARG A 267 15.65 -9.91 -10.05
CA ARG A 267 16.92 -9.54 -10.63
C ARG A 267 18.09 -10.27 -9.95
N GLN A 268 17.97 -10.56 -8.65
CA GLN A 268 18.99 -11.30 -7.92
C GLN A 268 19.15 -12.71 -8.48
N ASP A 269 18.06 -13.42 -8.77
CA ASP A 269 18.09 -14.75 -9.35
C ASP A 269 18.87 -14.80 -10.67
N TYR A 270 18.75 -13.75 -11.50
CA TYR A 270 19.55 -13.64 -12.74
C TYR A 270 21.00 -13.22 -12.49
N LEU A 271 21.28 -12.47 -11.44
CA LEU A 271 22.66 -12.16 -11.02
C LEU A 271 23.38 -13.41 -10.53
N ASP A 272 22.69 -14.23 -9.74
CA ASP A 272 23.22 -15.49 -9.24
C ASP A 272 23.44 -16.48 -10.38
N GLU A 273 22.50 -16.59 -11.31
CA GLU A 273 22.69 -17.36 -12.53
C GLU A 273 23.90 -16.88 -13.34
N PHE A 274 24.04 -15.56 -13.53
CA PHE A 274 25.19 -15.00 -14.25
C PHE A 274 26.50 -15.37 -13.58
N ASN A 275 26.59 -15.23 -12.25
CA ASN A 275 27.78 -15.55 -11.50
C ASN A 275 28.12 -17.04 -11.60
N THR A 276 27.14 -17.92 -11.38
CA THR A 276 27.30 -19.38 -11.49
C THR A 276 27.79 -19.81 -12.87
N ILE A 277 27.16 -19.30 -13.92
CA ILE A 277 27.55 -19.61 -15.29
C ILE A 277 28.94 -19.05 -15.59
N TRP A 278 29.25 -17.82 -15.18
CA TRP A 278 30.54 -17.20 -15.42
C TRP A 278 31.67 -17.99 -14.73
N GLU A 279 31.50 -18.28 -13.45
CA GLU A 279 32.50 -19.03 -12.66
C GLU A 279 32.75 -20.40 -13.29
N LYS A 280 31.70 -21.10 -13.70
CA LYS A 280 31.85 -22.39 -14.37
C LYS A 280 32.58 -22.30 -15.72
N GLN A 281 32.23 -21.34 -16.56
CA GLN A 281 32.88 -21.19 -17.88
C GLN A 281 34.32 -20.65 -17.79
N ALA A 282 34.63 -19.87 -16.74
CA ALA A 282 35.98 -19.39 -16.50
C ALA A 282 36.98 -20.52 -16.15
N GLU A 283 36.49 -21.70 -15.70
CA GLU A 283 37.31 -22.90 -15.53
C GLU A 283 37.88 -23.40 -16.88
N PHE A 284 37.17 -23.18 -17.97
CA PHE A 284 37.51 -23.70 -19.32
C PHE A 284 38.13 -22.63 -20.23
N HIS A 285 37.76 -21.35 -20.05
CA HIS A 285 38.13 -20.25 -20.93
C HIS A 285 38.93 -19.18 -20.21
N LYS A 286 40.21 -19.08 -20.52
CA LYS A 286 41.16 -18.11 -19.89
C LYS A 286 40.84 -16.65 -20.19
N GLU A 287 40.07 -16.38 -21.23
CA GLU A 287 39.59 -15.07 -21.65
C GLU A 287 38.59 -14.48 -20.67
N LEU A 288 37.94 -15.31 -19.86
CA LEU A 288 36.92 -14.89 -18.89
C LEU A 288 37.54 -14.42 -17.58
N THR A 289 38.16 -13.24 -17.62
CA THR A 289 38.78 -12.62 -16.46
C THR A 289 37.79 -11.99 -15.49
N GLU A 290 38.19 -11.77 -14.23
CA GLU A 290 37.33 -11.09 -13.23
C GLU A 290 37.02 -9.63 -13.60
N ASP A 291 37.94 -8.93 -14.26
CA ASP A 291 37.67 -7.55 -14.73
C ASP A 291 36.65 -7.53 -15.84
N LEU A 292 36.71 -8.46 -16.78
CA LEU A 292 35.73 -8.64 -17.82
C LEU A 292 34.37 -9.07 -17.24
N LYS A 293 34.35 -9.92 -16.20
CA LYS A 293 33.12 -10.28 -15.46
C LYS A 293 32.41 -9.05 -14.93
N LYS A 294 33.15 -8.18 -14.23
CA LYS A 294 32.60 -6.94 -13.66
C LYS A 294 32.08 -6.01 -14.76
N GLU A 295 32.82 -5.83 -15.83
CA GLU A 295 32.42 -4.97 -16.93
C GLU A 295 31.13 -5.46 -17.59
N ILE A 296 31.06 -6.75 -17.96
CA ILE A 296 29.89 -7.34 -18.58
C ILE A 296 28.70 -7.35 -17.63
N ARG A 297 28.89 -7.73 -16.36
CA ARG A 297 27.83 -7.73 -15.37
C ARG A 297 27.28 -6.35 -15.11
N ASP A 298 28.12 -5.40 -14.74
CA ASP A 298 27.69 -4.13 -14.17
C ASP A 298 27.39 -3.05 -15.23
N ILE A 299 28.10 -3.09 -16.38
CA ILE A 299 27.97 -2.10 -17.44
C ILE A 299 27.09 -2.61 -18.58
N VAL A 300 27.24 -3.87 -19.01
CA VAL A 300 26.55 -4.38 -20.19
C VAL A 300 25.16 -4.94 -19.83
N ILE A 301 25.11 -5.91 -18.89
CA ILE A 301 23.87 -6.65 -18.62
C ILE A 301 23.00 -5.95 -17.59
N PHE A 302 23.51 -5.69 -16.40
CA PHE A 302 22.73 -5.20 -15.28
C PHE A 302 22.88 -3.68 -15.06
N TYR A 303 23.49 -2.97 -16.03
CA TYR A 303 23.54 -1.51 -15.98
C TYR A 303 22.14 -0.92 -15.80
N GLN A 304 22.01 -0.09 -14.81
CA GLN A 304 20.80 0.68 -14.60
C GLN A 304 21.13 2.16 -14.73
N ARG A 305 20.58 2.75 -15.77
CA ARG A 305 20.62 4.20 -15.92
C ARG A 305 20.02 4.84 -14.67
N ARG A 306 20.78 5.71 -14.03
CA ARG A 306 20.24 6.52 -12.94
C ARG A 306 19.08 7.34 -13.48
N LEU A 307 17.92 7.21 -12.85
CA LEU A 307 16.79 8.06 -13.18
C LEU A 307 17.19 9.50 -12.89
N LYS A 308 16.91 10.38 -13.84
CA LYS A 308 17.10 11.82 -13.62
C LYS A 308 16.24 12.23 -12.43
N SER A 309 16.80 13.09 -11.56
CA SER A 309 16.02 13.67 -10.48
C SER A 309 14.75 14.32 -11.02
N GLN A 310 13.60 13.90 -10.52
CA GLN A 310 12.32 14.50 -10.88
C GLN A 310 12.00 15.75 -10.03
N LYS A 311 12.93 16.18 -9.19
CA LYS A 311 12.79 17.38 -8.36
C LYS A 311 12.39 18.62 -9.17
N GLY A 312 12.84 18.72 -10.42
CA GLY A 312 12.45 19.77 -11.34
C GLY A 312 10.97 19.74 -11.76
N LEU A 313 10.32 18.56 -11.69
CA LEU A 313 8.92 18.36 -12.06
C LEU A 313 7.94 18.63 -10.92
N ILE A 314 8.43 18.81 -9.68
CA ILE A 314 7.59 19.22 -8.57
C ILE A 314 7.10 20.65 -8.85
N ASN A 315 5.79 20.84 -8.85
CA ASN A 315 5.17 22.12 -9.13
C ASN A 315 5.62 23.23 -8.16
N ILE A 316 5.50 24.45 -8.60
CA ILE A 316 5.73 25.65 -7.80
C ILE A 316 4.39 26.06 -7.18
N CYS A 317 4.42 26.47 -5.92
CA CYS A 317 3.26 26.98 -5.20
C CYS A 317 2.58 28.12 -5.96
N GLU A 318 1.28 28.02 -6.13
CA GLU A 318 0.49 29.00 -6.91
C GLU A 318 0.53 30.41 -6.31
N PHE A 319 0.61 30.54 -4.98
CA PHE A 319 0.68 31.84 -4.31
C PHE A 319 2.08 32.47 -4.28
N GLU A 320 3.12 31.70 -4.55
CA GLU A 320 4.51 32.16 -4.48
C GLU A 320 5.22 32.17 -5.84
N ARG A 321 4.54 31.72 -6.89
CA ARG A 321 5.12 31.73 -8.25
C ARG A 321 5.21 33.15 -8.79
N ARG A 322 6.38 33.46 -9.34
CA ARG A 322 6.64 34.72 -10.07
C ARG A 322 7.43 34.41 -11.32
N GLN A 323 7.24 35.22 -12.33
CA GLN A 323 7.98 35.16 -13.58
C GLN A 323 9.16 36.14 -13.53
N ILE A 324 10.32 35.68 -13.93
CA ILE A 324 11.52 36.49 -14.08
C ILE A 324 12.07 36.28 -15.49
N GLU A 325 12.60 37.34 -16.09
CA GLU A 325 13.37 37.24 -17.32
C GLU A 325 14.80 36.80 -16.98
N VAL A 326 15.26 35.75 -17.65
CA VAL A 326 16.63 35.21 -17.50
C VAL A 326 17.23 35.14 -18.89
N GLU A 327 18.43 35.61 -19.04
CA GLU A 327 19.19 35.47 -20.29
C GLU A 327 19.88 34.11 -20.30
N ILE A 328 19.51 33.25 -21.26
CA ILE A 328 20.10 31.93 -21.48
C ILE A 328 20.52 31.85 -22.93
N ASP A 329 21.81 31.62 -23.18
CA ASP A 329 22.42 31.55 -24.51
C ASP A 329 22.15 32.83 -25.36
N GLY A 330 22.26 34.02 -24.74
CA GLY A 330 22.03 35.31 -25.42
C GLY A 330 20.55 35.56 -25.77
N LYS A 331 19.62 34.75 -25.30
CA LYS A 331 18.17 34.93 -25.51
C LYS A 331 17.45 35.17 -24.20
N LYS A 332 16.62 36.17 -24.13
CA LYS A 332 15.73 36.43 -23.01
C LYS A 332 14.67 35.33 -22.93
N LYS A 333 14.61 34.58 -21.84
CA LYS A 333 13.60 33.56 -21.56
C LYS A 333 12.90 33.89 -20.26
N ILE A 334 11.58 33.76 -20.26
CA ILE A 334 10.78 33.89 -19.04
C ILE A 334 10.87 32.56 -18.25
N LYS A 335 11.35 32.64 -17.00
CA LYS A 335 11.43 31.51 -16.09
C LYS A 335 10.51 31.73 -14.91
N THR A 336 9.66 30.73 -14.62
CA THR A 336 8.84 30.72 -13.41
C THR A 336 9.67 30.24 -12.23
N ILE A 337 9.75 31.05 -11.17
CA ILE A 337 10.41 30.71 -9.91
C ILE A 337 9.42 30.79 -8.74
N GLY A 338 9.73 30.14 -7.65
CA GLY A 338 8.93 30.11 -6.42
C GLY A 338 9.25 28.87 -5.57
N SER A 339 8.66 28.81 -4.40
CA SER A 339 8.78 27.65 -3.50
C SER A 339 8.05 26.44 -4.08
N ARG A 340 8.65 25.24 -3.95
CA ARG A 340 8.02 24.01 -4.38
C ARG A 340 6.84 23.63 -3.47
N VAL A 341 5.86 22.94 -4.02
CA VAL A 341 4.71 22.44 -3.28
C VAL A 341 5.12 21.33 -2.29
N ILE A 342 4.39 21.26 -1.19
CA ILE A 342 4.64 20.31 -0.10
C ILE A 342 4.11 18.91 -0.44
N PRO A 343 4.77 17.81 -0.01
CA PRO A 343 4.19 16.46 -0.08
C PRO A 343 2.89 16.35 0.72
N ARG A 344 1.91 15.65 0.20
CA ARG A 344 0.63 15.41 0.90
C ARG A 344 0.80 14.64 2.20
N SER A 345 1.80 13.76 2.30
CA SER A 345 2.12 13.02 3.51
C SER A 345 2.81 13.86 4.59
N SER A 346 3.22 15.11 4.30
CA SER A 346 3.84 15.97 5.32
C SER A 346 2.89 16.21 6.51
N PRO A 347 3.37 16.08 7.75
CA PRO A 347 2.56 16.36 8.94
C PRO A 347 1.87 17.72 8.90
N LEU A 348 2.60 18.75 8.45
CA LEU A 348 2.06 20.10 8.30
C LEU A 348 0.92 20.16 7.27
N PHE A 349 1.03 19.44 6.13
CA PHE A 349 -0.04 19.39 5.14
C PHE A 349 -1.25 18.62 5.66
N GLN A 350 -1.05 17.54 6.40
CA GLN A 350 -2.13 16.76 7.00
C GLN A 350 -2.92 17.61 8.00
N GLU A 351 -2.25 18.34 8.88
CA GLU A 351 -2.89 19.25 9.82
C GLU A 351 -3.64 20.38 9.10
N PHE A 352 -3.03 20.99 8.09
CA PHE A 352 -3.66 22.01 7.26
C PHE A 352 -4.98 21.51 6.63
N LYS A 353 -4.97 20.30 6.06
CA LYS A 353 -6.18 19.71 5.45
C LYS A 353 -7.27 19.43 6.46
N ILE A 354 -6.91 18.97 7.65
CA ILE A 354 -7.87 18.74 8.73
C ILE A 354 -8.56 20.05 9.09
N TRP A 355 -7.82 21.10 9.41
CA TRP A 355 -8.40 22.39 9.78
C TRP A 355 -9.20 23.04 8.66
N GLN A 356 -8.75 22.93 7.41
CA GLN A 356 -9.52 23.36 6.24
C GLN A 356 -10.89 22.67 6.20
N THR A 357 -10.92 21.34 6.37
CA THR A 357 -12.13 20.55 6.32
C THR A 357 -13.05 20.84 7.51
N LEU A 358 -12.51 20.97 8.73
CA LEU A 358 -13.30 21.25 9.92
C LEU A 358 -14.02 22.58 9.87
N ASN A 359 -13.45 23.59 9.20
CA ASN A 359 -14.08 24.91 9.03
C ASN A 359 -15.25 24.91 8.05
N ASP A 360 -15.36 23.89 7.19
CA ASP A 360 -16.46 23.73 6.23
C ASP A 360 -17.60 22.82 6.76
N ILE A 361 -17.47 22.31 8.00
CA ILE A 361 -18.43 21.40 8.58
C ILE A 361 -19.57 22.16 9.24
N GLU A 362 -20.80 21.78 8.89
CA GLU A 362 -22.02 22.25 9.48
C GLU A 362 -22.85 21.13 10.09
N VAL A 363 -23.38 21.39 11.29
CA VAL A 363 -24.34 20.52 11.98
C VAL A 363 -25.73 21.05 11.75
N SER A 364 -26.63 20.21 11.29
CA SER A 364 -28.06 20.53 11.08
C SER A 364 -28.96 19.61 11.91
N VAL A 365 -30.11 20.14 12.35
CA VAL A 365 -31.15 19.36 13.04
C VAL A 365 -32.09 18.78 12.01
N LEU A 366 -32.27 17.45 12.01
CA LEU A 366 -33.27 16.79 11.18
C LEU A 366 -34.65 17.00 11.79
N GLY A 367 -35.57 17.62 11.05
CA GLY A 367 -36.96 17.74 11.47
C GLY A 367 -37.60 16.34 11.68
N VAL A 368 -38.28 16.15 12.81
CA VAL A 368 -38.97 14.89 13.12
C VAL A 368 -40.06 14.68 12.09
N LYS A 369 -39.93 13.68 11.22
CA LYS A 369 -41.05 13.20 10.40
C LYS A 369 -42.03 12.48 11.33
N ASN A 370 -43.07 13.15 11.78
CA ASN A 370 -44.22 12.49 12.43
C ASN A 370 -44.79 11.48 11.44
N LYS A 371 -44.72 10.19 11.74
CA LYS A 371 -45.46 9.13 11.07
C LYS A 371 -46.93 9.38 11.39
N ARG A 372 -47.66 10.04 10.49
CA ARG A 372 -49.12 10.10 10.56
C ARG A 372 -49.64 8.66 10.50
N LYS A 373 -50.30 8.21 11.57
CA LYS A 373 -51.28 7.13 11.52
C LYS A 373 -52.39 7.59 10.56
N LYS A 374 -52.67 6.79 9.52
CA LYS A 374 -53.87 6.93 8.74
C LYS A 374 -55.07 6.73 9.70
N GLN A 375 -55.78 7.77 10.01
CA GLN A 375 -57.12 7.71 10.47
C GLN A 375 -57.97 8.37 9.39
N ASP A 376 -58.87 7.58 8.81
CA ASP A 376 -59.95 8.06 7.96
C ASP A 376 -60.87 8.90 8.84
N ASP A 377 -60.98 10.19 8.53
CA ASP A 377 -62.22 10.93 8.73
C ASP A 377 -62.22 12.25 7.95
N ASN A 378 -63.25 12.41 7.16
CA ASN A 378 -63.59 13.61 6.43
C ASN A 378 -64.13 14.70 7.38
N SER A 379 -63.30 15.66 7.77
CA SER A 379 -63.73 17.01 8.15
C SER A 379 -62.56 17.97 8.16
N THR A 380 -62.40 18.72 7.08
CA THR A 380 -61.49 19.86 6.96
C THR A 380 -62.11 21.05 7.66
N THR A 381 -61.64 21.42 8.83
CA THR A 381 -61.91 22.70 9.48
C THR A 381 -60.77 23.67 9.26
N LEU A 382 -61.12 24.95 9.06
CA LEU A 382 -60.20 26.09 8.81
C LEU A 382 -59.16 26.33 9.86
N LEU A 383 -59.16 25.58 10.98
CA LEU A 383 -58.15 25.61 12.04
C LEU A 383 -56.90 24.75 11.75
N ASP A 384 -57.01 23.82 10.80
CA ASP A 384 -55.84 22.96 10.39
C ASP A 384 -54.81 23.71 9.57
N SER A 385 -55.11 24.94 9.12
CA SER A 385 -54.21 25.79 8.35
C SER A 385 -53.18 26.51 9.24
N ALA A 386 -53.45 26.69 10.53
CA ALA A 386 -52.54 27.37 11.46
C ALA A 386 -51.48 26.44 12.06
N GLU A 387 -51.79 25.14 12.15
CA GLU A 387 -50.80 24.14 12.64
C GLU A 387 -49.77 23.74 11.57
N ASN A 388 -50.04 24.04 10.30
CA ASN A 388 -49.07 23.79 9.22
C ASN A 388 -47.93 24.79 9.13
N ILE A 389 -48.00 25.91 9.84
CA ILE A 389 -46.90 26.92 9.87
C ILE A 389 -45.76 26.47 10.81
N ASP A 390 -46.05 25.66 11.83
CA ASP A 390 -45.04 25.09 12.72
C ASP A 390 -44.26 23.89 12.12
N SER A 391 -44.69 23.36 10.99
CA SER A 391 -44.00 22.27 10.27
C SER A 391 -42.95 22.77 9.28
N LEU A 392 -42.84 24.05 9.04
CA LEU A 392 -41.69 24.74 8.45
C LEU A 392 -40.60 24.95 9.53
N LYS A 393 -40.19 23.90 10.21
CA LYS A 393 -38.96 23.96 10.98
C LYS A 393 -37.80 24.12 10.00
N LEU A 394 -37.33 25.36 9.88
CA LEU A 394 -36.08 25.72 9.28
C LEU A 394 -35.03 24.68 9.70
N ASN A 395 -34.40 24.06 8.73
CA ASN A 395 -33.15 23.32 8.97
C ASN A 395 -32.13 24.33 9.50
N VAL A 396 -32.08 24.49 10.82
CA VAL A 396 -31.06 25.36 11.44
C VAL A 396 -29.74 24.61 11.36
N SER A 397 -28.87 25.04 10.44
CA SER A 397 -27.49 24.59 10.42
C SER A 397 -26.62 25.59 11.17
N ARG A 398 -25.60 25.09 11.88
CA ARG A 398 -24.55 25.88 12.47
C ARG A 398 -23.17 25.29 12.14
N PRO A 399 -22.12 26.12 12.03
CA PRO A 399 -20.77 25.61 11.97
C PRO A 399 -20.38 24.98 13.33
N LEU A 400 -19.34 24.16 13.31
CA LEU A 400 -18.73 23.64 14.53
C LEU A 400 -18.11 24.80 15.34
N ASP A 401 -18.24 24.74 16.67
CA ASP A 401 -17.55 25.68 17.55
C ASP A 401 -16.04 25.34 17.72
N ALA A 402 -15.31 26.18 18.43
CA ALA A 402 -13.86 26.03 18.57
C ALA A 402 -13.47 24.77 19.33
N ASP A 403 -14.23 24.40 20.37
CA ASP A 403 -13.95 23.21 21.19
C ASP A 403 -14.27 21.92 20.41
N GLU A 404 -15.40 21.90 19.69
CA GLU A 404 -15.76 20.80 18.78
C GLU A 404 -14.69 20.56 17.70
N LYS A 405 -14.19 21.64 17.08
CA LYS A 405 -13.12 21.56 16.08
C LYS A 405 -11.82 21.06 16.68
N SER A 406 -11.44 21.57 17.86
CA SER A 406 -10.23 21.16 18.56
C SER A 406 -10.26 19.68 18.95
N LEU A 407 -11.40 19.20 19.45
CA LEU A 407 -11.59 17.78 19.77
C LEU A 407 -11.45 16.90 18.53
N LEU A 408 -12.13 17.27 17.44
CA LEU A 408 -12.06 16.51 16.17
C LEU A 408 -10.65 16.57 15.55
N ALA A 409 -9.93 17.69 15.65
CA ALA A 409 -8.57 17.79 15.14
C ALA A 409 -7.62 16.83 15.85
N LYS A 410 -7.74 16.68 17.20
CA LYS A 410 -6.99 15.69 17.97
C LYS A 410 -7.32 14.26 17.56
N GLU A 411 -8.61 13.93 17.42
CA GLU A 411 -9.04 12.60 16.99
C GLU A 411 -8.55 12.24 15.59
N LEU A 412 -8.60 13.20 14.67
CA LEU A 412 -8.14 13.03 13.29
C LEU A 412 -6.61 13.00 13.17
N PHE A 413 -5.85 13.44 14.18
CA PHE A 413 -4.39 13.40 14.16
C PHE A 413 -3.85 11.96 14.11
N ILE A 414 -4.52 11.03 14.81
CA ILE A 414 -4.11 9.62 14.90
C ILE A 414 -4.95 8.67 14.03
N ARG A 415 -5.99 9.16 13.40
CA ARG A 415 -6.90 8.37 12.54
C ARG A 415 -6.84 8.81 11.10
N ASP A 416 -7.02 7.87 10.18
CA ASP A 416 -7.07 8.14 8.73
C ASP A 416 -8.40 8.75 8.27
N LYS A 417 -9.49 8.48 9.01
CA LYS A 417 -10.83 9.01 8.76
C LYS A 417 -11.74 8.89 9.98
N LEU A 418 -12.77 9.72 10.02
CA LEU A 418 -13.94 9.58 10.89
C LEU A 418 -15.20 9.54 10.05
N THR A 419 -16.09 8.60 10.37
CA THR A 419 -17.43 8.57 9.74
C THR A 419 -18.33 9.59 10.40
N LYS A 420 -19.41 9.99 9.70
CA LYS A 420 -20.44 10.86 10.24
C LYS A 420 -20.99 10.37 11.59
N SER A 421 -21.21 9.07 11.73
CA SER A 421 -21.68 8.47 12.98
C SER A 421 -20.67 8.62 14.12
N ASP A 422 -19.38 8.49 13.83
CA ASP A 422 -18.33 8.62 14.84
C ASP A 422 -18.23 10.07 15.32
N VAL A 423 -18.25 11.03 14.39
CA VAL A 423 -18.24 12.46 14.71
C VAL A 423 -19.44 12.86 15.57
N LEU A 424 -20.64 12.43 15.21
CA LEU A 424 -21.84 12.75 15.97
C LEU A 424 -21.82 12.14 17.37
N LYS A 425 -21.27 10.94 17.55
CA LYS A 425 -21.11 10.29 18.86
C LYS A 425 -20.04 10.96 19.72
N LEU A 426 -18.99 11.47 19.10
CA LEU A 426 -17.92 12.17 19.81
C LEU A 426 -18.36 13.54 20.32
N LEU A 427 -19.17 14.24 19.53
CA LEU A 427 -19.59 15.63 19.85
C LEU A 427 -20.87 15.71 20.67
N PHE A 428 -21.79 14.73 20.55
CA PHE A 428 -23.13 14.86 21.08
C PHE A 428 -23.61 13.62 21.82
N ASN A 429 -24.19 13.81 23.00
CA ASN A 429 -24.76 12.72 23.81
C ASN A 429 -26.01 12.07 23.16
N ASN A 430 -26.79 12.85 22.38
CA ASN A 430 -28.01 12.41 21.70
C ASN A 430 -27.99 12.75 20.19
N PRO A 431 -27.26 11.97 19.38
CA PRO A 431 -27.05 12.29 17.95
C PRO A 431 -28.23 11.94 17.03
N GLN A 432 -29.33 11.36 17.53
CA GLN A 432 -30.40 10.76 16.70
C GLN A 432 -31.09 11.73 15.72
N ASN A 433 -31.14 13.02 16.06
CA ASN A 433 -31.78 14.04 15.26
C ASN A 433 -30.82 15.02 14.59
N LEU A 434 -29.50 14.71 14.64
CA LEU A 434 -28.47 15.55 14.08
C LEU A 434 -27.95 15.01 12.76
N ASN A 435 -27.55 15.92 11.88
CA ASN A 435 -26.98 15.60 10.58
C ASN A 435 -25.77 16.49 10.32
N LEU A 436 -24.84 15.97 9.53
CA LEU A 436 -23.66 16.70 9.07
C LEU A 436 -23.69 16.80 7.55
N ASN A 437 -23.15 17.86 7.01
CA ASN A 437 -23.09 18.15 5.57
C ASN A 437 -22.11 17.24 4.78
N PHE A 438 -21.48 16.25 5.43
CA PHE A 438 -20.58 15.28 4.80
C PHE A 438 -20.82 13.85 5.32
N LYS A 439 -20.24 12.85 4.62
CA LYS A 439 -20.34 11.43 5.01
C LYS A 439 -19.14 10.95 5.85
N ASN A 440 -17.94 11.34 5.44
CA ASN A 440 -16.69 10.98 6.10
C ASN A 440 -15.74 12.19 6.08
N ILE A 441 -14.96 12.35 7.14
CA ILE A 441 -13.86 13.30 7.20
C ILE A 441 -12.55 12.52 7.03
N ASP A 442 -11.72 12.93 6.07
CA ASP A 442 -10.35 12.42 5.95
C ASP A 442 -9.49 12.99 7.07
N GLY A 443 -8.78 12.11 7.77
CA GLY A 443 -7.85 12.46 8.84
C GLY A 443 -6.39 12.42 8.39
N ASN A 444 -5.50 12.33 9.38
CA ASN A 444 -4.06 12.29 9.19
C ASN A 444 -3.61 10.86 8.85
N ARG A 445 -3.47 10.56 7.56
CA ARG A 445 -2.99 9.25 7.08
C ARG A 445 -1.57 8.94 7.54
N THR A 446 -0.72 9.96 7.66
CA THR A 446 0.66 9.81 8.16
C THR A 446 0.67 9.48 9.64
N GLY A 447 -0.10 10.22 10.45
CA GLY A 447 -0.26 9.94 11.87
C GLY A 447 -0.85 8.55 12.13
N SER A 448 -1.92 8.19 11.41
CA SER A 448 -2.52 6.86 11.50
C SER A 448 -1.53 5.74 11.20
N ALA A 449 -0.72 5.86 10.14
CA ALA A 449 0.29 4.87 9.80
C ALA A 449 1.36 4.73 10.88
N LEU A 450 1.84 5.85 11.46
CA LEU A 450 2.80 5.83 12.55
C LEU A 450 2.22 5.20 13.82
N TYR A 451 0.99 5.56 14.22
CA TYR A 451 0.36 4.99 15.42
C TYR A 451 0.01 3.51 15.26
N GLN A 452 -0.33 3.05 14.06
CA GLN A 452 -0.48 1.61 13.78
C GLN A 452 0.84 0.86 13.93
N ALA A 453 1.96 1.44 13.46
CA ALA A 453 3.28 0.85 13.66
C ALA A 453 3.69 0.87 15.13
N PHE A 454 3.45 1.96 15.87
CA PHE A 454 3.68 2.01 17.32
C PHE A 454 2.85 0.96 18.06
N SER A 455 1.59 0.75 17.67
CA SER A 455 0.76 -0.33 18.23
C SER A 455 1.39 -1.71 18.02
N LYS A 456 1.94 -1.96 16.84
CA LYS A 456 2.65 -3.22 16.53
C LYS A 456 3.95 -3.34 17.35
N ILE A 457 4.70 -2.26 17.51
CA ILE A 457 5.92 -2.23 18.34
C ILE A 457 5.59 -2.52 19.81
N LEU A 458 4.54 -1.92 20.35
CA LEU A 458 4.09 -2.19 21.72
C LEU A 458 3.69 -3.66 21.90
N GLU A 459 2.96 -4.24 20.94
CA GLU A 459 2.59 -5.67 20.98
C GLU A 459 3.84 -6.57 21.01
N ILE A 460 4.85 -6.26 20.21
CA ILE A 460 6.09 -7.04 20.11
C ILE A 460 6.95 -6.86 21.38
N SER A 461 6.99 -5.65 21.95
CA SER A 461 7.72 -5.36 23.19
C SER A 461 7.04 -5.90 24.45
N GLY A 462 5.93 -6.64 24.32
CA GLY A 462 5.23 -7.26 25.43
C GLY A 462 4.18 -6.39 26.13
N HIS A 463 3.82 -5.26 25.52
CA HIS A 463 2.79 -4.36 26.05
C HIS A 463 1.46 -4.54 25.31
N GLU A 464 0.37 -4.01 25.88
CA GLU A 464 -0.91 -4.01 25.20
C GLU A 464 -0.88 -3.18 23.93
N SER A 465 -1.46 -3.72 22.85
CA SER A 465 -1.65 -2.97 21.61
C SER A 465 -2.60 -1.79 21.82
N ILE A 466 -2.46 -0.76 21.01
CA ILE A 466 -3.31 0.43 21.09
C ILE A 466 -4.76 0.06 20.79
N ASN A 467 -5.66 0.42 21.70
CA ASN A 467 -7.09 0.30 21.46
C ASN A 467 -7.63 1.58 20.78
N PHE A 468 -7.72 1.57 19.46
CA PHE A 468 -8.20 2.71 18.68
C PHE A 468 -9.69 3.06 18.88
N LYS A 469 -10.40 2.38 19.79
CA LYS A 469 -11.76 2.78 20.22
C LYS A 469 -11.76 3.83 21.32
N LYS A 470 -10.62 4.02 22.01
CA LYS A 470 -10.43 5.06 23.02
C LYS A 470 -10.26 6.43 22.34
N SER A 471 -10.38 7.50 23.10
CA SER A 471 -10.10 8.87 22.64
C SER A 471 -8.62 9.05 22.24
N ALA A 472 -8.35 10.02 21.39
CA ALA A 472 -6.99 10.31 20.96
C ALA A 472 -6.08 10.72 22.14
N ASP A 473 -6.60 11.54 23.06
CA ASP A 473 -5.85 11.98 24.25
C ASP A 473 -5.47 10.78 25.14
N GLU A 474 -6.39 9.82 25.38
CA GLU A 474 -6.10 8.60 26.14
C GLU A 474 -5.05 7.71 25.43
N ILE A 475 -5.13 7.59 24.11
CA ILE A 475 -4.19 6.79 23.33
C ILE A 475 -2.79 7.42 23.41
N VAL A 476 -2.69 8.73 23.17
CA VAL A 476 -1.40 9.44 23.19
C VAL A 476 -0.76 9.34 24.58
N GLU A 477 -1.53 9.54 25.66
CA GLU A 477 -1.02 9.46 27.02
C GLU A 477 -0.60 8.04 27.42
N GLN A 478 -1.38 7.01 27.00
CA GLN A 478 -1.02 5.60 27.19
C GLN A 478 0.32 5.28 26.51
N VAL A 479 0.46 5.64 25.23
CA VAL A 479 1.68 5.37 24.47
C VAL A 479 2.87 6.14 25.03
N LYS A 480 2.67 7.41 25.41
CA LYS A 480 3.70 8.25 26.01
C LYS A 480 4.20 7.70 27.35
N THR A 481 3.29 7.20 28.19
CA THR A 481 3.65 6.57 29.47
C THR A 481 4.51 5.33 29.24
N ILE A 482 4.15 4.46 28.29
CA ILE A 482 4.94 3.27 27.98
C ILE A 482 6.29 3.64 27.37
N PHE A 483 6.34 4.59 26.43
CA PHE A 483 7.58 5.07 25.84
C PHE A 483 8.53 5.63 26.89
N SER A 484 8.01 6.45 27.81
CA SER A 484 8.80 6.99 28.92
C SER A 484 9.34 5.89 29.84
N ALA A 485 8.55 4.87 30.15
CA ALA A 485 8.97 3.75 30.98
C ALA A 485 10.08 2.90 30.33
N LEU A 486 10.07 2.81 28.98
CA LEU A 486 11.06 2.09 28.19
C LEU A 486 12.30 2.95 27.82
N GLY A 487 12.33 4.22 28.21
CA GLY A 487 13.39 5.15 27.84
C GLY A 487 13.36 5.57 26.37
N TRP A 488 12.23 5.40 25.67
CA TRP A 488 12.05 5.78 24.28
C TRP A 488 11.67 7.25 24.14
N ASN A 489 11.98 7.83 22.99
CA ASN A 489 11.72 9.25 22.74
C ASN A 489 10.22 9.53 22.56
N THR A 490 9.61 10.22 23.51
CA THR A 490 8.18 10.57 23.47
C THR A 490 7.85 11.71 22.51
N GLU A 491 8.83 12.51 22.08
CA GLU A 491 8.61 13.63 21.15
C GLU A 491 8.31 13.17 19.73
N VAL A 492 8.53 11.87 19.41
CA VAL A 492 8.12 11.28 18.13
C VAL A 492 6.62 11.01 18.03
N LEU A 493 5.86 11.21 19.12
CA LEU A 493 4.42 10.96 19.14
C LEU A 493 3.59 12.19 18.76
N CYS A 494 4.13 13.40 18.89
CA CYS A 494 3.39 14.63 18.73
C CYS A 494 4.06 15.57 17.71
N PHE A 495 3.24 16.25 16.93
CA PHE A 495 3.65 17.27 15.98
C PHE A 495 3.02 18.61 16.32
N ASP A 496 3.81 19.68 16.26
CA ASP A 496 3.40 21.05 16.53
C ASP A 496 3.78 21.95 15.35
N SER A 497 2.79 22.43 14.62
CA SER A 497 3.01 23.28 13.44
C SER A 497 3.57 24.67 13.74
N GLU A 498 3.51 25.12 15.00
CA GLU A 498 4.01 26.43 15.41
C GLU A 498 5.52 26.41 15.66
N LYS A 499 6.06 25.26 16.05
CA LYS A 499 7.49 25.07 16.26
C LYS A 499 8.28 24.94 14.97
N GLU A 500 9.59 25.04 15.05
CA GLU A 500 10.48 24.78 13.92
C GLU A 500 10.39 23.31 13.50
N LEU A 501 10.05 23.07 12.22
CA LEU A 501 9.79 21.73 11.70
C LEU A 501 11.01 20.81 11.84
N ASP A 502 12.17 21.30 11.40
CA ASP A 502 13.40 20.50 11.36
C ASP A 502 13.97 20.13 12.73
N LYS A 503 13.49 20.75 13.80
CA LYS A 503 13.90 20.42 15.18
C LYS A 503 13.04 19.34 15.82
N GLN A 504 11.83 19.11 15.33
CA GLN A 504 10.87 18.18 15.91
C GLN A 504 11.17 16.72 15.55
N PRO A 505 11.32 15.79 16.53
CA PRO A 505 11.55 14.37 16.28
C PRO A 505 10.46 13.73 15.43
N TYR A 506 9.18 14.06 15.60
CA TYR A 506 8.09 13.59 14.78
C TYR A 506 8.29 13.95 13.28
N PHE A 507 8.63 15.21 12.99
CA PHE A 507 8.87 15.66 11.62
C PHE A 507 10.13 15.01 11.03
N LYS A 508 11.20 14.86 11.83
CA LYS A 508 12.42 14.16 11.41
C LYS A 508 12.13 12.70 11.07
N LEU A 509 11.32 12.01 11.88
CA LEU A 509 10.93 10.63 11.62
C LEU A 509 10.17 10.52 10.29
N TRP A 510 9.14 11.35 10.09
CA TRP A 510 8.43 11.42 8.81
C TRP A 510 9.39 11.70 7.64
N HIS A 511 10.28 12.66 7.77
CA HIS A 511 11.20 13.04 6.71
C HIS A 511 12.20 11.92 6.38
N LEU A 512 12.72 11.22 7.37
CA LEU A 512 13.57 10.05 7.17
C LEU A 512 12.84 8.98 6.36
N LEU A 513 11.63 8.62 6.77
CA LEU A 513 10.82 7.61 6.10
C LEU A 513 10.38 8.04 4.69
N TYR A 514 10.05 9.32 4.50
CA TYR A 514 9.60 9.85 3.21
C TYR A 514 10.72 10.00 2.19
N SER A 515 11.90 10.51 2.61
CA SER A 515 13.00 10.88 1.71
C SER A 515 13.98 9.74 1.41
N PHE A 516 13.88 8.64 2.12
CA PHE A 516 14.81 7.51 1.96
C PHE A 516 14.58 6.79 0.63
N GLU A 517 15.67 6.57 -0.13
CA GLU A 517 15.63 5.93 -1.45
C GLU A 517 16.34 4.56 -1.49
N GLY A 518 16.90 4.11 -0.38
CA GLY A 518 17.72 2.90 -0.28
C GLY A 518 19.20 3.23 -0.04
N ASP A 519 19.93 2.29 0.56
CA ASP A 519 21.35 2.38 0.85
C ASP A 519 22.15 1.20 0.26
N SER A 520 23.43 1.11 0.60
CA SER A 520 24.34 0.08 0.11
C SER A 520 24.43 -1.15 1.03
N THR A 521 23.62 -1.20 2.10
CA THR A 521 23.60 -2.37 3.00
C THR A 521 22.94 -3.56 2.30
N PRO A 522 23.16 -4.81 2.76
CA PRO A 522 22.56 -5.99 2.14
C PRO A 522 21.03 -5.95 2.07
N THR A 523 20.37 -5.44 3.12
CA THR A 523 18.92 -5.22 3.17
C THR A 523 18.49 -3.98 2.39
N GLY A 524 19.42 -3.06 2.12
CA GLY A 524 19.16 -1.80 1.40
C GLY A 524 18.52 -0.70 2.25
N ASP A 525 18.34 -0.91 3.55
CA ASP A 525 17.72 -0.01 4.51
C ASP A 525 18.42 0.04 5.88
N GLY A 526 19.54 -0.65 6.04
CA GLY A 526 20.24 -0.77 7.32
C GLY A 526 20.63 0.59 7.94
N ASN A 527 21.02 1.57 7.13
CA ASN A 527 21.30 2.93 7.60
C ASN A 527 20.02 3.68 8.00
N LEU A 528 18.89 3.42 7.35
CA LEU A 528 17.60 3.98 7.75
C LEU A 528 17.18 3.44 9.11
N ILE A 529 17.22 2.11 9.28
CA ILE A 529 16.91 1.43 10.53
C ILE A 529 17.76 1.99 11.68
N GLN A 530 19.06 2.15 11.47
CA GLN A 530 19.96 2.73 12.50
C GLN A 530 19.53 4.17 12.86
N LYS A 531 19.26 5.03 11.88
CA LYS A 531 18.83 6.42 12.14
C LYS A 531 17.48 6.50 12.86
N ILE A 532 16.56 5.59 12.56
CA ILE A 532 15.28 5.50 13.27
C ILE A 532 15.51 5.03 14.71
N ALA A 533 16.34 4.00 14.91
CA ALA A 533 16.70 3.51 16.22
C ALA A 533 17.29 4.62 17.09
N ASP A 534 18.26 5.39 16.58
CA ASP A 534 18.88 6.50 17.26
C ASP A 534 17.88 7.64 17.60
N LEU A 535 16.97 7.95 16.67
CA LEU A 535 15.98 9.02 16.84
C LEU A 535 14.90 8.66 17.87
N CYS A 536 14.41 7.42 17.83
CA CYS A 536 13.31 6.93 18.65
C CYS A 536 13.77 6.31 19.98
N GLY A 537 15.04 5.95 20.10
CA GLY A 537 15.57 5.15 21.22
C GLY A 537 15.15 3.67 21.11
N PHE A 538 14.86 3.18 19.92
CA PHE A 538 14.39 1.82 19.68
C PHE A 538 15.55 0.85 19.45
N GLU A 539 15.31 -0.43 19.71
CA GLU A 539 16.10 -1.51 19.15
C GLU A 539 15.90 -1.62 17.63
N LYS A 540 16.86 -2.21 16.92
CA LYS A 540 16.82 -2.32 15.45
C LYS A 540 15.58 -3.05 14.94
N ASP A 541 15.12 -4.06 15.67
CA ASP A 541 13.94 -4.85 15.30
C ASP A 541 12.67 -3.98 15.29
N TYR A 542 12.51 -3.11 16.30
CA TYR A 542 11.40 -2.16 16.35
C TYR A 542 11.53 -1.06 15.30
N ALA A 543 12.75 -0.57 15.07
CA ALA A 543 13.03 0.42 14.04
C ALA A 543 12.73 -0.11 12.62
N SER A 544 12.93 -1.41 12.38
CA SER A 544 12.61 -2.05 11.09
C SER A 544 11.12 -1.98 10.75
N ILE A 545 10.25 -2.05 11.74
CA ILE A 545 8.80 -1.92 11.55
C ILE A 545 8.43 -0.54 11.02
N LEU A 546 9.05 0.52 11.56
CA LEU A 546 8.86 1.88 11.07
C LEU A 546 9.44 2.06 9.67
N ALA A 547 10.61 1.48 9.38
CA ALA A 547 11.27 1.57 8.07
C ALA A 547 10.40 1.05 6.92
N ASN A 548 9.48 0.11 7.20
CA ASN A 548 8.55 -0.47 6.24
C ASN A 548 7.30 0.39 5.96
N ILE A 549 7.12 1.51 6.65
CA ILE A 549 5.98 2.40 6.42
C ILE A 549 6.13 3.08 5.06
N THR A 550 5.06 3.03 4.26
CA THR A 550 4.93 3.78 3.00
C THR A 550 3.90 4.89 3.15
N PHE A 551 4.27 6.09 2.72
CA PHE A 551 3.38 7.25 2.74
C PHE A 551 2.83 7.57 1.36
N GLN A 552 1.77 8.38 1.32
CA GLN A 552 1.19 8.90 0.09
C GLN A 552 2.24 9.73 -0.69
N GLU A 553 2.45 9.38 -1.96
CA GLU A 553 3.52 9.96 -2.80
C GLU A 553 3.16 11.30 -3.46
N ASP A 554 1.89 11.71 -3.43
CA ASP A 554 1.42 12.92 -4.10
C ASP A 554 1.87 14.22 -3.41
N TYR A 555 1.76 15.33 -4.18
CA TYR A 555 2.03 16.68 -3.69
C TYR A 555 0.75 17.51 -3.58
N GLY A 556 0.75 18.49 -2.65
CA GLY A 556 -0.28 19.53 -2.59
C GLY A 556 -0.09 20.61 -3.66
N SER A 557 -0.90 21.69 -3.58
CA SER A 557 -0.76 22.88 -4.43
C SER A 557 0.02 24.02 -3.77
N LEU A 558 0.20 23.96 -2.46
CA LEU A 558 0.83 25.00 -1.65
C LEU A 558 2.23 24.59 -1.15
N SER A 559 3.08 25.58 -0.88
CA SER A 559 4.38 25.37 -0.25
C SER A 559 4.28 25.31 1.27
N THR A 560 5.31 24.76 1.92
CA THR A 560 5.47 24.78 3.39
C THR A 560 5.34 26.20 3.96
N LYS A 561 5.95 27.18 3.30
CA LYS A 561 5.91 28.59 3.71
C LYS A 561 4.50 29.17 3.63
N THR A 562 3.78 28.90 2.56
CA THR A 562 2.39 29.34 2.37
C THR A 562 1.48 28.72 3.41
N ILE A 563 1.59 27.40 3.65
CA ILE A 563 0.77 26.72 4.64
C ILE A 563 1.02 27.27 6.04
N ARG A 564 2.28 27.49 6.44
CA ARG A 564 2.59 28.07 7.76
C ARG A 564 2.01 29.46 7.99
N LYS A 565 1.75 30.22 6.92
CA LYS A 565 1.09 31.51 7.03
C LYS A 565 -0.43 31.42 7.11
N ILE A 566 -1.03 30.44 6.42
CA ILE A 566 -2.50 30.28 6.35
C ILE A 566 -3.02 29.50 7.56
N LEU A 567 -2.29 28.49 8.04
CA LEU A 567 -2.74 27.57 9.08
C LEU A 567 -3.17 28.24 10.40
N PRO A 568 -2.48 29.24 10.95
CA PRO A 568 -2.93 29.95 12.14
C PRO A 568 -4.34 30.53 11.97
N HIS A 569 -4.62 31.14 10.83
CA HIS A 569 -5.95 31.72 10.54
C HIS A 569 -7.03 30.67 10.36
N LEU A 570 -6.68 29.45 9.87
CA LEU A 570 -7.60 28.32 9.85
C LEU A 570 -7.89 27.82 11.27
N LYS A 571 -6.89 27.80 12.15
CA LYS A 571 -7.06 27.43 13.56
C LYS A 571 -7.94 28.43 14.32
N ASP A 572 -7.90 29.70 13.93
CA ASP A 572 -8.79 30.75 14.42
C ASP A 572 -10.25 30.58 13.93
N GLY A 573 -10.55 29.53 13.15
CA GLY A 573 -11.90 29.20 12.70
C GLY A 573 -12.32 29.85 11.38
N ASN A 574 -11.44 30.57 10.68
CA ASN A 574 -11.76 31.20 9.41
C ASN A 574 -11.85 30.17 8.28
N GLN A 575 -12.76 30.41 7.34
CA GLN A 575 -12.81 29.62 6.10
C GLN A 575 -11.54 29.85 5.26
N TYR A 576 -11.24 28.91 4.35
CA TYR A 576 -9.98 28.89 3.61
C TYR A 576 -9.70 30.16 2.79
N ASP A 577 -10.70 30.72 2.14
CA ASP A 577 -10.58 31.96 1.34
C ASP A 577 -10.23 33.17 2.24
N VAL A 578 -10.91 33.31 3.36
CA VAL A 578 -10.67 34.38 4.35
C VAL A 578 -9.27 34.19 5.00
N ALA A 579 -8.91 32.97 5.37
CA ALA A 579 -7.61 32.66 5.92
C ALA A 579 -6.46 32.98 4.93
N CYS A 580 -6.68 32.75 3.63
CA CYS A 580 -5.73 33.16 2.59
C CYS A 580 -5.56 34.69 2.52
N GLU A 581 -6.65 35.44 2.60
CA GLU A 581 -6.60 36.93 2.59
C GLU A 581 -5.86 37.49 3.81
N TYR A 582 -6.13 36.94 5.02
CA TYR A 582 -5.40 37.33 6.22
C TYR A 582 -3.90 36.98 6.16
N ALA A 583 -3.56 35.87 5.51
CA ALA A 583 -2.17 35.50 5.23
C ALA A 583 -1.49 36.36 4.14
N GLY A 584 -2.23 37.29 3.51
CA GLY A 584 -1.74 38.17 2.45
C GLY A 584 -1.76 37.56 1.04
N TYR A 585 -2.54 36.48 0.85
CA TYR A 585 -2.67 35.83 -0.47
C TYR A 585 -4.03 36.11 -1.12
N LYS A 586 -4.03 36.25 -2.43
CA LYS A 586 -5.27 36.42 -3.23
C LYS A 586 -5.77 35.05 -3.67
N HIS A 587 -6.85 34.57 -3.05
CA HIS A 587 -7.41 33.23 -3.31
C HIS A 587 -8.19 33.14 -4.62
N SER A 588 -8.98 34.17 -4.96
CA SER A 588 -9.88 34.13 -6.11
C SER A 588 -9.64 35.27 -7.10
N LYS A 589 -10.14 35.09 -8.34
CA LYS A 589 -10.14 36.13 -9.35
C LYS A 589 -10.99 37.35 -8.96
N SER A 590 -11.96 37.18 -8.06
CA SER A 590 -12.79 38.27 -7.53
C SER A 590 -12.00 39.26 -6.66
N SER A 591 -10.87 38.81 -6.09
CA SER A 591 -9.95 39.66 -5.34
C SER A 591 -8.97 40.46 -6.24
N LEU A 592 -8.97 40.22 -7.57
CA LEU A 592 -8.20 41.02 -8.52
C LEU A 592 -8.84 42.39 -8.68
N LYS A 593 -8.05 43.45 -8.51
CA LYS A 593 -8.51 44.81 -8.78
C LYS A 593 -8.88 44.92 -10.26
N LYS A 594 -9.90 45.74 -10.57
CA LYS A 594 -10.35 46.01 -11.97
C LYS A 594 -9.19 46.44 -12.89
N GLU A 595 -8.18 47.07 -12.34
CA GLU A 595 -6.97 47.50 -13.05
C GLU A 595 -6.05 46.31 -13.43
N GLU A 596 -5.93 45.29 -12.55
CA GLU A 596 -5.12 44.10 -12.83
C GLU A 596 -5.78 43.22 -13.91
N ILE A 597 -7.12 43.23 -13.98
CA ILE A 597 -7.89 42.52 -15.03
C ILE A 597 -7.71 43.23 -16.37
N LYS A 598 -7.70 44.59 -16.39
CA LYS A 598 -7.49 45.40 -17.62
C LYS A 598 -6.08 45.26 -18.16
N ASN A 599 -5.06 45.09 -17.30
CA ASN A 599 -3.65 44.96 -17.69
C ASN A 599 -3.24 43.56 -18.08
N LYS A 600 -4.16 42.62 -18.12
CA LYS A 600 -3.89 41.23 -18.48
C LYS A 600 -3.64 41.13 -19.99
N VAL A 601 -2.40 40.88 -20.36
CA VAL A 601 -2.04 40.65 -21.78
C VAL A 601 -2.63 39.29 -22.20
N LEU A 602 -3.65 39.32 -23.03
CA LEU A 602 -4.23 38.14 -23.64
C LEU A 602 -3.38 37.71 -24.82
N LYS A 603 -2.91 36.47 -24.80
CA LYS A 603 -2.17 35.89 -25.92
C LYS A 603 -3.10 35.60 -27.10
N ASP A 604 -2.60 35.76 -28.32
CA ASP A 604 -3.38 35.48 -29.53
C ASP A 604 -3.55 33.98 -29.78
N LYS A 605 -2.63 33.14 -29.28
CA LYS A 605 -2.65 31.69 -29.36
C LYS A 605 -2.14 31.08 -28.05
N LEU A 606 -2.60 29.89 -27.75
CA LEU A 606 -2.12 29.10 -26.63
C LEU A 606 -0.72 28.55 -26.91
N GLU A 607 0.15 28.58 -25.92
CA GLU A 607 1.50 28.01 -26.03
C GLU A 607 1.45 26.50 -25.77
N LEU A 608 2.24 25.74 -26.52
CA LEU A 608 2.45 24.33 -26.30
C LEU A 608 3.23 24.09 -24.99
N LEU A 609 2.88 23.05 -24.30
CA LEU A 609 3.66 22.60 -23.15
C LEU A 609 5.06 22.16 -23.61
N PRO A 610 6.13 22.64 -22.94
CA PRO A 610 7.48 22.19 -23.24
C PRO A 610 7.63 20.68 -23.04
N LYS A 611 8.51 20.06 -23.83
CA LYS A 611 8.78 18.61 -23.71
C LYS A 611 9.27 18.27 -22.30
N ASN A 612 8.67 17.25 -21.69
CA ASN A 612 8.90 16.79 -20.33
C ASN A 612 8.48 17.81 -19.25
N SER A 613 7.51 18.65 -19.53
CA SER A 613 6.90 19.57 -18.54
C SER A 613 5.96 18.85 -17.57
N LEU A 614 5.37 17.71 -17.99
CA LEU A 614 4.51 16.89 -17.15
C LEU A 614 5.17 15.55 -16.83
N ARG A 615 4.81 15.00 -15.66
CA ARG A 615 5.27 13.67 -15.22
C ARG A 615 4.80 12.54 -16.16
N ASN A 616 3.61 12.70 -16.72
CA ASN A 616 3.02 11.72 -17.65
C ASN A 616 3.15 12.22 -19.09
N PRO A 617 4.01 11.60 -19.92
CA PRO A 617 4.22 12.03 -21.31
C PRO A 617 2.98 11.83 -22.19
N VAL A 618 2.09 10.90 -21.84
CA VAL A 618 0.84 10.68 -22.58
C VAL A 618 -0.11 11.86 -22.35
N VAL A 619 -0.26 12.29 -21.10
CA VAL A 619 -1.08 13.48 -20.76
C VAL A 619 -0.50 14.74 -21.41
N GLU A 620 0.83 14.93 -21.39
CA GLU A 620 1.49 16.04 -22.07
C GLU A 620 1.17 16.06 -23.57
N LYS A 621 1.23 14.89 -24.22
CA LYS A 621 0.91 14.76 -25.64
C LYS A 621 -0.56 15.10 -25.93
N ILE A 622 -1.49 14.60 -25.12
CA ILE A 622 -2.93 14.87 -25.26
C ILE A 622 -3.22 16.37 -25.11
N LEU A 623 -2.67 16.99 -24.06
CA LEU A 623 -2.84 18.44 -23.84
C LEU A 623 -2.27 19.28 -25.00
N ASN A 624 -1.10 18.91 -25.51
CA ASN A 624 -0.53 19.59 -26.67
C ASN A 624 -1.36 19.41 -27.94
N GLN A 625 -1.96 18.23 -28.15
CA GLN A 625 -2.92 18.01 -29.25
C GLN A 625 -4.17 18.89 -29.07
N MET A 626 -4.71 18.97 -27.87
CA MET A 626 -5.85 19.84 -27.56
C MET A 626 -5.51 21.32 -27.82
N VAL A 627 -4.35 21.79 -27.37
CA VAL A 627 -3.87 23.16 -27.65
C VAL A 627 -3.76 23.42 -29.15
N ASN A 628 -3.25 22.46 -29.93
CA ASN A 628 -3.17 22.59 -31.39
C ASN A 628 -4.56 22.69 -32.02
N VAL A 629 -5.53 21.90 -31.59
CA VAL A 629 -6.92 21.98 -32.09
C VAL A 629 -7.55 23.31 -31.76
N ILE A 630 -7.38 23.80 -30.53
CA ILE A 630 -7.91 25.11 -30.10
C ILE A 630 -7.25 26.25 -30.95
N ASN A 631 -5.93 26.19 -31.14
CA ASN A 631 -5.23 27.19 -31.94
C ASN A 631 -5.65 27.13 -33.41
N ALA A 632 -5.97 25.98 -33.95
CA ALA A 632 -6.52 25.85 -35.32
C ALA A 632 -7.93 26.48 -35.41
N ILE A 633 -8.78 26.26 -34.42
CA ILE A 633 -10.11 26.91 -34.30
C ILE A 633 -9.97 28.41 -34.22
N ILE A 634 -9.07 28.91 -33.35
CA ILE A 634 -8.81 30.36 -33.23
C ILE A 634 -8.33 30.94 -34.56
N THR A 635 -7.52 30.22 -35.31
CA THR A 635 -7.01 30.69 -36.62
C THR A 635 -8.11 30.74 -37.67
N THR A 636 -9.05 29.79 -37.65
CA THR A 636 -10.11 29.66 -38.67
C THR A 636 -11.32 30.54 -38.38
N TYR A 637 -11.73 30.61 -37.11
CA TYR A 637 -13.01 31.24 -36.70
C TYR A 637 -12.84 32.46 -35.80
N GLY A 638 -11.61 32.83 -35.43
CA GLY A 638 -11.32 33.90 -34.48
C GLY A 638 -11.31 33.39 -33.01
N LYS A 639 -10.99 34.32 -32.10
CA LYS A 639 -10.92 34.00 -30.66
C LYS A 639 -12.32 33.74 -30.09
N PRO A 640 -12.55 32.59 -29.42
CA PRO A 640 -13.81 32.35 -28.73
C PRO A 640 -13.90 33.18 -27.44
N ASP A 641 -15.12 33.55 -27.05
CA ASP A 641 -15.36 34.26 -25.79
C ASP A 641 -15.13 33.33 -24.59
N GLU A 642 -15.44 32.03 -24.74
CA GLU A 642 -15.30 31.03 -23.71
C GLU A 642 -14.88 29.66 -24.28
N ILE A 643 -14.02 28.96 -23.57
CA ILE A 643 -13.64 27.56 -23.85
C ILE A 643 -14.04 26.71 -22.64
N ARG A 644 -15.00 25.81 -22.83
CA ARG A 644 -15.43 24.83 -21.81
C ARG A 644 -14.75 23.50 -22.05
N ILE A 645 -14.14 22.95 -21.01
CA ILE A 645 -13.50 21.63 -21.04
C ILE A 645 -14.27 20.74 -20.08
N GLU A 646 -14.87 19.68 -20.61
CA GLU A 646 -15.46 18.61 -19.81
C GLU A 646 -14.41 17.54 -19.56
N LEU A 647 -14.21 17.23 -18.28
CA LEU A 647 -13.37 16.11 -17.86
C LEU A 647 -14.27 14.93 -17.53
N ALA A 648 -14.00 13.79 -18.13
CA ALA A 648 -14.66 12.55 -17.75
C ALA A 648 -14.33 12.23 -16.27
N PRO A 649 -15.32 11.78 -15.49
CA PRO A 649 -15.15 11.47 -14.08
C PRO A 649 -14.19 10.31 -13.84
#